data_93b84feb826a9de79b4a4aee1d849b9a
#
_entry.id   93b84feb826a9de79b4a4aee1d849b9a
#
_cell.length_a   1.000
_cell.length_b   1.000
_cell.length_c   1.000
_cell.angle_alpha   90.00
_cell.angle_beta   90.00
_cell.angle_gamma   90.00
#
_symmetry.space_group_name_H-M   'P 1'
#
loop_
_entity.id
_entity.type
_entity.pdbx_description
1 polymer ?
#
loop_
_entity_poly.entity_id
_entity_poly.type
_entity_poly.pdbx_seq_one_letter_code
_entity_poly.pdbx_strand_id
1 'polypeptide(L)'
;MVATANAAALRARRRLGFLAVVAMGAVAVLSVRLWALTVWQGEHYLEKAESRLDTADWLPTIRGRILDRQGRVLAEDVPAWDVAIHYKVIDGTWARERAQRAARSSLGRSLWARVTRDARQGVISLRLPEAEAELSGVLDEVARLCEVPREQLDSEMARVRERVERLVERRRAQAEEGKRLKPISEQQSSHVVVRHVPDAVAFALRKLADEFPGTVEVVDGTRRVHPWSAADVRLDTSTLPMPLRRGGSVTVHVPGVLDSVVGEVRDAVWAEDKQRRPFVRDDGSVDLGGYSESIPDSIGSSGLEAAYEDWLRGQRGQVRQRRDTEEVERTEPVPGKDLRLTIDAELQARVQAILNPRFGLTRVQPWQHGGKETLPDGTKLASAAVVIEVETGDVLALASWPSRDDGAELTPAERSRLQPGLNRAAEAVYPPGSIVKPLIYAGAVAAGRLSAAAAIACNGHFYPEFKDRARCWIWRPEHGMTTHSAIVDGPLSIEAALSRSCNIYFFSVAQKMGLRGVVDWYRELGLGRTLGTGLQGPQPADRRGDAGESAGIVPNEEDMKKLESRRDAFTTIILGIGQGPVAWTPLQAANAFATLARGGLLLDARVVRDDAALPPDRRTGSLEIPAEARRRALEGLRQAVEATHGTGHHVRYGDGTREAIFDVPGVRVMGKTGTAQAPPMVWDEDGDGKRERSIRGLDHAWFTGLVADRGDSEPRYAVAVLVEYGGSGGKTAGPVAEQVVQALLDEGYLGAERAEASKGRGRTRARFDKGGGEPDPPEREDPE
;
A
#
# COMPACT_ATOMS: atom_id res chain seq x y z
N MET A 1 90.88 -33.73 -46.08
CA MET A 1 89.46 -33.60 -46.38
C MET A 1 88.50 -34.49 -45.58
N VAL A 2 88.88 -35.68 -45.10
CA VAL A 2 87.99 -36.54 -44.30
C VAL A 2 87.72 -36.06 -42.88
N ALA A 3 88.64 -35.37 -42.23
CA ALA A 3 88.46 -34.84 -40.83
C ALA A 3 87.49 -33.69 -40.73
N THR A 4 87.37 -32.83 -41.75
CA THR A 4 86.41 -31.68 -41.81
C THR A 4 84.99 -32.10 -42.10
N ALA A 5 84.77 -33.20 -42.86
CA ALA A 5 83.44 -33.72 -43.12
C ALA A 5 82.80 -34.40 -41.89
N ASN A 6 83.63 -35.09 -41.08
CA ASN A 6 83.16 -35.67 -39.80
C ASN A 6 82.76 -34.64 -38.76
N ALA A 7 83.48 -33.51 -38.69
CA ALA A 7 83.17 -32.44 -37.74
C ALA A 7 81.92 -31.67 -38.18
N ALA A 8 81.59 -31.53 -39.44
CA ALA A 8 80.36 -30.93 -39.97
C ALA A 8 79.16 -31.86 -39.71
N ALA A 9 79.30 -33.17 -39.94
CA ALA A 9 78.27 -34.17 -39.64
C ALA A 9 77.95 -34.26 -38.13
N LEU A 10 78.93 -34.13 -37.27
CA LEU A 10 78.76 -34.16 -35.82
C LEU A 10 77.99 -32.88 -35.35
N ARG A 11 78.30 -31.72 -35.91
CA ARG A 11 77.59 -30.48 -35.68
C ARG A 11 76.16 -30.51 -36.18
N ALA A 12 75.91 -31.07 -37.34
CA ALA A 12 74.59 -31.29 -37.91
C ALA A 12 73.76 -32.24 -37.02
N ARG A 13 74.31 -33.35 -36.54
CA ARG A 13 73.66 -34.28 -35.61
C ARG A 13 73.36 -33.66 -34.28
N ARG A 14 74.24 -32.81 -33.72
CA ARG A 14 73.98 -32.06 -32.46
C ARG A 14 72.87 -31.01 -32.65
N ARG A 15 72.82 -30.31 -33.79
CA ARG A 15 71.73 -29.37 -34.14
C ARG A 15 70.40 -30.08 -34.33
N LEU A 16 70.41 -31.22 -35.03
CA LEU A 16 69.19 -32.03 -35.18
C LEU A 16 68.72 -32.60 -33.83
N GLY A 17 69.66 -33.07 -32.99
CA GLY A 17 69.36 -33.53 -31.63
C GLY A 17 68.74 -32.41 -30.78
N PHE A 18 69.32 -31.19 -30.85
CA PHE A 18 68.78 -30.03 -30.13
C PHE A 18 67.37 -29.64 -30.64
N LEU A 19 67.16 -29.60 -31.95
CA LEU A 19 65.85 -29.35 -32.52
C LEU A 19 64.82 -30.45 -32.16
N ALA A 20 65.25 -31.71 -32.09
CA ALA A 20 64.39 -32.82 -31.67
C ALA A 20 64.01 -32.68 -30.17
N VAL A 21 64.93 -32.24 -29.28
CA VAL A 21 64.67 -32.01 -27.87
C VAL A 21 63.68 -30.83 -27.72
N VAL A 22 63.89 -29.73 -28.47
CA VAL A 22 62.98 -28.58 -28.43
C VAL A 22 61.60 -28.98 -28.95
N ALA A 23 61.51 -29.75 -30.06
CA ALA A 23 60.22 -30.24 -30.57
C ALA A 23 59.52 -31.20 -29.60
N MET A 24 60.26 -32.12 -28.93
CA MET A 24 59.69 -32.98 -27.90
C MET A 24 59.22 -32.18 -26.68
N GLY A 25 59.98 -31.15 -26.26
CA GLY A 25 59.59 -30.25 -25.21
C GLY A 25 58.28 -29.49 -25.56
N ALA A 26 58.18 -28.98 -26.76
CA ALA A 26 56.98 -28.33 -27.24
C ALA A 26 55.76 -29.28 -27.29
N VAL A 27 55.95 -30.52 -27.78
CA VAL A 27 54.89 -31.55 -27.74
C VAL A 27 54.50 -31.92 -26.32
N ALA A 28 55.43 -32.04 -25.40
CA ALA A 28 55.15 -32.33 -23.99
C ALA A 28 54.32 -31.20 -23.33
N VAL A 29 54.72 -29.94 -23.59
CA VAL A 29 53.95 -28.79 -23.10
C VAL A 29 52.53 -28.77 -23.68
N LEU A 30 52.37 -28.99 -24.98
CA LEU A 30 51.06 -29.09 -25.64
C LEU A 30 50.24 -30.25 -25.08
N SER A 31 50.85 -31.41 -24.83
CA SER A 31 50.16 -32.60 -24.29
C SER A 31 49.68 -32.34 -22.84
N VAL A 32 50.51 -31.71 -22.01
CA VAL A 32 50.15 -31.31 -20.63
C VAL A 32 49.02 -30.28 -20.69
N ARG A 33 49.11 -29.31 -21.60
CA ARG A 33 48.04 -28.31 -21.77
C ARG A 33 46.74 -28.93 -22.26
N LEU A 34 46.84 -29.87 -23.22
CA LEU A 34 45.68 -30.59 -23.72
C LEU A 34 45.04 -31.43 -22.60
N TRP A 35 45.85 -32.14 -21.84
CA TRP A 35 45.37 -32.91 -20.69
C TRP A 35 44.71 -32.01 -19.64
N ALA A 36 45.32 -30.85 -19.29
CA ALA A 36 44.72 -29.91 -18.37
C ALA A 36 43.37 -29.35 -18.87
N LEU A 37 43.25 -29.08 -20.18
CA LEU A 37 42.00 -28.61 -20.78
C LEU A 37 40.92 -29.69 -20.93
N THR A 38 41.32 -30.95 -21.20
CA THR A 38 40.34 -32.01 -21.45
C THR A 38 39.97 -32.84 -20.23
N VAL A 39 40.90 -33.02 -19.27
CA VAL A 39 40.67 -33.83 -18.05
C VAL A 39 40.41 -32.97 -16.85
N TRP A 40 41.26 -31.98 -16.57
CA TRP A 40 41.10 -31.15 -15.34
C TRP A 40 40.05 -30.06 -15.48
N GLN A 41 39.96 -29.43 -16.64
CA GLN A 41 38.97 -28.37 -16.93
C GLN A 41 37.88 -28.85 -17.91
N GLY A 42 37.83 -30.13 -18.24
CA GLY A 42 36.95 -30.69 -19.26
C GLY A 42 35.48 -30.50 -18.93
N GLU A 43 35.06 -30.75 -17.69
CA GLU A 43 33.70 -30.53 -17.21
C GLU A 43 33.30 -29.06 -17.32
N HIS A 44 34.16 -28.15 -16.89
CA HIS A 44 33.90 -26.73 -16.99
C HIS A 44 33.75 -26.22 -18.42
N TYR A 45 34.59 -26.73 -19.35
CA TYR A 45 34.47 -26.36 -20.77
C TYR A 45 33.30 -27.05 -21.46
N LEU A 46 32.94 -28.27 -21.03
CA LEU A 46 31.77 -28.97 -21.50
C LEU A 46 30.49 -28.24 -21.09
N GLU A 47 30.35 -27.93 -19.82
CA GLU A 47 29.24 -27.14 -19.27
C GLU A 47 29.12 -25.77 -19.97
N LYS A 48 30.25 -25.09 -20.19
CA LYS A 48 30.29 -23.81 -20.93
C LYS A 48 30.01 -23.95 -22.43
N ALA A 49 30.27 -25.10 -23.04
CA ALA A 49 29.89 -25.39 -24.40
C ALA A 49 28.40 -25.75 -24.51
N GLU A 50 27.90 -26.54 -23.56
CA GLU A 50 26.49 -26.92 -23.46
C GLU A 50 25.60 -25.72 -23.20
N SER A 51 25.96 -24.86 -22.26
CA SER A 51 25.21 -23.60 -21.96
C SER A 51 25.12 -22.63 -23.15
N ARG A 52 25.93 -22.81 -24.20
CA ARG A 52 25.89 -22.05 -25.46
C ARG A 52 25.00 -22.66 -26.53
N LEU A 53 24.62 -23.92 -26.35
CA LEU A 53 23.71 -24.64 -27.26
C LEU A 53 22.26 -24.45 -26.83
N ASP A 54 22.01 -24.08 -25.57
CA ASP A 54 20.67 -23.84 -25.04
C ASP A 54 20.20 -22.42 -25.35
N THR A 55 19.03 -22.32 -25.93
CA THR A 55 18.22 -21.10 -25.96
C THR A 55 17.12 -21.24 -24.92
N ALA A 56 16.91 -20.21 -24.12
CA ALA A 56 15.87 -20.19 -23.10
C ALA A 56 14.88 -19.07 -23.40
N ASP A 57 13.63 -19.42 -23.59
CA ASP A 57 12.51 -18.51 -23.66
C ASP A 57 11.72 -18.58 -22.35
N TRP A 58 11.38 -17.41 -21.81
CA TRP A 58 10.70 -17.29 -20.52
C TRP A 58 9.19 -17.29 -20.71
N LEU A 59 8.48 -18.13 -19.95
CA LEU A 59 7.03 -18.13 -19.89
C LEU A 59 6.59 -17.21 -18.74
N PRO A 60 5.74 -16.20 -18.99
CA PRO A 60 5.26 -15.31 -17.96
C PRO A 60 4.45 -16.07 -16.90
N THR A 61 4.47 -15.59 -15.67
CA THR A 61 3.58 -16.06 -14.61
C THR A 61 2.41 -15.09 -14.45
N ILE A 62 1.36 -15.54 -13.79
CA ILE A 62 0.21 -14.72 -13.40
C ILE A 62 0.34 -14.41 -11.93
N ARG A 63 0.28 -13.11 -11.58
CA ARG A 63 0.30 -12.65 -10.19
C ARG A 63 -1.01 -13.02 -9.51
N GLY A 64 -0.96 -13.51 -8.26
CA GLY A 64 -2.13 -13.86 -7.46
C GLY A 64 -3.09 -12.68 -7.29
N ARG A 65 -4.37 -12.97 -7.16
CA ARG A 65 -5.42 -11.96 -6.96
C ARG A 65 -5.44 -11.49 -5.52
N ILE A 66 -5.84 -10.23 -5.31
CA ILE A 66 -6.24 -9.73 -4.00
C ILE A 66 -7.77 -9.69 -3.98
N LEU A 67 -8.36 -10.34 -3.00
CA LEU A 67 -9.81 -10.52 -2.88
C LEU A 67 -10.31 -9.90 -1.58
N ASP A 68 -11.50 -9.32 -1.61
CA ASP A 68 -12.17 -8.83 -0.41
C ASP A 68 -12.79 -9.99 0.42
N ARG A 69 -13.46 -9.63 1.52
CA ARG A 69 -14.16 -10.58 2.41
C ARG A 69 -15.19 -11.46 1.68
N GLN A 70 -15.86 -10.91 0.67
CA GLN A 70 -16.91 -11.56 -0.11
C GLN A 70 -16.36 -12.33 -1.32
N GLY A 71 -15.04 -12.26 -1.56
CA GLY A 71 -14.39 -12.86 -2.72
C GLY A 71 -14.45 -11.99 -3.98
N ARG A 72 -14.79 -10.70 -3.87
CA ARG A 72 -14.71 -9.73 -4.98
C ARG A 72 -13.27 -9.41 -5.28
N VAL A 73 -12.94 -9.28 -6.54
CA VAL A 73 -11.57 -8.99 -6.99
C VAL A 73 -11.24 -7.53 -6.73
N LEU A 74 -10.19 -7.28 -5.93
CA LEU A 74 -9.62 -5.96 -5.66
C LEU A 74 -8.43 -5.66 -6.58
N ALA A 75 -7.63 -6.70 -6.89
CA ALA A 75 -6.54 -6.61 -7.85
C ALA A 75 -6.36 -7.95 -8.56
N GLU A 76 -6.18 -7.92 -9.89
CA GLU A 76 -5.88 -9.10 -10.69
C GLU A 76 -5.08 -8.74 -11.95
N ASP A 77 -4.41 -9.74 -12.51
CA ASP A 77 -3.77 -9.62 -13.80
C ASP A 77 -4.76 -9.97 -14.90
N VAL A 78 -4.91 -9.09 -15.86
CA VAL A 78 -5.67 -9.34 -17.09
C VAL A 78 -4.72 -9.45 -18.28
N PRO A 79 -5.04 -10.26 -19.30
CA PRO A 79 -4.26 -10.28 -20.53
C PRO A 79 -4.16 -8.88 -21.15
N ALA A 80 -2.99 -8.56 -21.67
CA ALA A 80 -2.73 -7.29 -22.35
C ALA A 80 -1.73 -7.52 -23.47
N TRP A 81 -1.55 -6.54 -24.35
CA TRP A 81 -0.56 -6.56 -25.39
C TRP A 81 0.53 -5.54 -25.09
N ASP A 82 1.77 -5.95 -25.28
CA ASP A 82 2.92 -5.06 -25.20
C ASP A 82 3.53 -4.85 -26.58
N VAL A 83 4.09 -3.68 -26.84
CA VAL A 83 4.74 -3.31 -28.09
C VAL A 83 6.24 -3.39 -27.90
N ALA A 84 6.88 -4.25 -28.64
CA ALA A 84 8.32 -4.41 -28.62
C ALA A 84 8.93 -3.91 -29.95
N ILE A 85 10.12 -3.31 -29.86
CA ILE A 85 10.90 -2.86 -31.01
C ILE A 85 12.17 -3.70 -31.09
N HIS A 86 12.48 -4.22 -32.28
CA HIS A 86 13.67 -5.02 -32.49
C HIS A 86 14.93 -4.18 -32.28
N TYR A 87 15.95 -4.74 -31.59
CA TYR A 87 17.17 -4.00 -31.27
C TYR A 87 17.88 -3.42 -32.49
N LYS A 88 17.78 -4.04 -33.67
CA LYS A 88 18.32 -3.51 -34.94
C LYS A 88 17.70 -2.14 -35.34
N VAL A 89 16.50 -1.85 -34.91
CA VAL A 89 15.87 -0.52 -35.06
C VAL A 89 16.54 0.45 -34.12
N ILE A 90 16.71 0.03 -32.86
CA ILE A 90 17.26 0.84 -31.77
C ILE A 90 18.73 1.23 -32.02
N ASP A 91 19.55 0.33 -32.59
CA ASP A 91 20.97 0.61 -32.89
C ASP A 91 21.21 1.16 -34.31
N GLY A 92 20.15 1.32 -35.12
CA GLY A 92 20.21 1.82 -36.48
C GLY A 92 20.65 0.78 -37.52
N THR A 93 20.86 -0.48 -37.16
CA THR A 93 21.26 -1.56 -38.08
C THR A 93 20.16 -1.85 -39.10
N TRP A 94 18.89 -1.75 -38.71
CA TRP A 94 17.75 -1.98 -39.62
C TRP A 94 17.78 -1.00 -40.84
N ALA A 95 17.96 0.28 -40.59
CA ALA A 95 18.04 1.27 -41.67
C ALA A 95 19.21 0.97 -42.62
N ARG A 96 20.37 0.58 -42.11
CA ARG A 96 21.54 0.18 -42.91
C ARG A 96 21.25 -1.08 -43.73
N GLU A 97 20.63 -2.11 -43.16
CA GLU A 97 20.23 -3.34 -43.87
C GLU A 97 19.19 -3.00 -44.95
N ARG A 98 18.26 -2.09 -44.70
CA ARG A 98 17.24 -1.60 -45.64
C ARG A 98 17.90 -0.88 -46.82
N ALA A 99 18.80 0.08 -46.50
CA ALA A 99 19.57 0.80 -47.52
C ALA A 99 20.44 -0.14 -48.35
N GLN A 100 21.06 -1.16 -47.77
CA GLN A 100 21.84 -2.17 -48.49
C GLN A 100 20.97 -3.00 -49.43
N ARG A 101 19.76 -3.40 -49.00
CA ARG A 101 18.81 -4.13 -49.88
C ARG A 101 18.38 -3.26 -51.06
N ALA A 102 18.07 -1.98 -50.81
CA ALA A 102 17.70 -1.01 -51.84
C ALA A 102 18.86 -0.77 -52.82
N ALA A 103 20.09 -0.58 -52.33
CA ALA A 103 21.29 -0.43 -53.13
C ALA A 103 21.58 -1.64 -54.02
N ARG A 104 21.40 -2.86 -53.44
CA ARG A 104 21.58 -4.12 -54.21
C ARG A 104 20.50 -4.29 -55.30
N SER A 105 19.25 -3.90 -54.98
CA SER A 105 18.16 -3.96 -55.97
C SER A 105 18.37 -2.98 -57.13
N SER A 106 18.83 -1.75 -56.84
CA SER A 106 19.08 -0.72 -57.85
C SER A 106 20.23 -1.05 -58.83
N LEU A 107 21.27 -1.73 -58.33
CA LEU A 107 22.40 -2.16 -59.16
C LEU A 107 22.17 -3.51 -59.85
N GLY A 108 21.26 -4.31 -59.39
CA GLY A 108 21.05 -5.68 -59.85
C GLY A 108 22.15 -6.67 -59.39
N ARG A 109 21.83 -7.98 -59.36
CA ARG A 109 22.73 -9.02 -58.80
C ARG A 109 24.08 -9.08 -59.46
N SER A 110 24.17 -8.96 -60.80
CA SER A 110 25.38 -9.10 -61.58
C SER A 110 26.36 -7.93 -61.36
N LEU A 111 25.87 -6.72 -61.33
CA LEU A 111 26.69 -5.53 -61.10
C LEU A 111 27.13 -5.44 -59.65
N TRP A 112 26.24 -5.73 -58.72
CA TRP A 112 26.54 -5.79 -57.27
C TRP A 112 27.71 -6.71 -56.95
N ALA A 113 27.81 -7.86 -57.62
CA ALA A 113 28.91 -8.82 -57.42
C ALA A 113 30.26 -8.27 -57.91
N ARG A 114 30.27 -7.39 -58.92
CA ARG A 114 31.48 -6.86 -59.57
C ARG A 114 32.00 -5.59 -58.97
N VAL A 115 31.18 -4.83 -58.28
CA VAL A 115 31.52 -3.51 -57.68
C VAL A 115 32.43 -3.71 -56.47
N THR A 116 33.41 -2.83 -56.27
CA THR A 116 34.32 -2.83 -55.14
C THR A 116 33.57 -2.59 -53.79
N ARG A 117 34.19 -2.92 -52.68
CA ARG A 117 33.60 -2.72 -51.36
C ARG A 117 33.28 -1.26 -51.09
N ASP A 118 34.19 -0.35 -51.47
CA ASP A 118 34.03 1.10 -51.22
C ASP A 118 32.92 1.70 -52.08
N ALA A 119 32.80 1.26 -53.37
CA ALA A 119 31.70 1.70 -54.21
C ALA A 119 30.34 1.16 -53.74
N ARG A 120 30.28 -0.08 -53.20
CA ARG A 120 29.05 -0.59 -52.53
C ARG A 120 28.69 0.30 -51.34
N GLN A 121 29.67 0.61 -50.50
CA GLN A 121 29.45 1.46 -49.35
C GLN A 121 28.96 2.88 -49.75
N GLY A 122 29.51 3.46 -50.81
CA GLY A 122 29.04 4.73 -51.34
C GLY A 122 27.56 4.69 -51.78
N VAL A 123 27.12 3.64 -52.48
CA VAL A 123 25.71 3.49 -52.89
C VAL A 123 24.80 3.25 -51.68
N ILE A 124 25.26 2.49 -50.66
CA ILE A 124 24.52 2.29 -49.43
C ILE A 124 24.32 3.64 -48.70
N SER A 125 25.39 4.44 -48.59
CA SER A 125 25.34 5.77 -47.92
C SER A 125 24.37 6.73 -48.61
N LEU A 126 24.21 6.64 -49.94
CA LEU A 126 23.24 7.43 -50.70
C LEU A 126 21.78 7.06 -50.41
N ARG A 127 21.54 5.77 -50.05
CA ARG A 127 20.20 5.24 -49.74
C ARG A 127 19.85 5.29 -48.24
N LEU A 128 20.82 5.56 -47.38
CA LEU A 128 20.63 5.53 -45.94
C LEU A 128 19.62 6.60 -45.46
N PRO A 129 19.64 7.85 -45.95
CA PRO A 129 18.65 8.89 -45.51
C PRO A 129 17.20 8.48 -45.86
N GLU A 130 16.99 7.83 -47.01
CA GLU A 130 15.65 7.31 -47.40
C GLU A 130 15.16 6.22 -46.41
N ALA A 131 16.05 5.29 -46.06
CA ALA A 131 15.72 4.22 -45.11
C ALA A 131 15.53 4.73 -43.65
N GLU A 132 16.27 5.76 -43.24
CA GLU A 132 16.10 6.44 -41.96
C GLU A 132 14.78 7.22 -41.91
N ALA A 133 14.39 7.89 -42.97
CA ALA A 133 13.10 8.56 -43.07
C ALA A 133 11.92 7.57 -43.04
N GLU A 134 12.04 6.43 -43.75
CA GLU A 134 11.06 5.36 -43.71
C GLU A 134 10.90 4.81 -42.28
N LEU A 135 12.03 4.57 -41.59
CA LEU A 135 12.02 4.12 -40.20
C LEU A 135 11.40 5.15 -39.24
N SER A 136 11.74 6.43 -39.43
CA SER A 136 11.12 7.50 -38.65
C SER A 136 9.61 7.51 -38.80
N GLY A 137 9.09 7.35 -40.04
CA GLY A 137 7.67 7.26 -40.30
C GLY A 137 6.99 6.06 -39.62
N VAL A 138 7.66 4.91 -39.56
CA VAL A 138 7.18 3.74 -38.82
C VAL A 138 7.09 4.03 -37.32
N LEU A 139 8.12 4.64 -36.74
CA LEU A 139 8.14 4.97 -35.32
C LEU A 139 7.13 6.08 -34.97
N ASP A 140 6.90 7.06 -35.86
CA ASP A 140 5.85 8.06 -35.71
C ASP A 140 4.46 7.42 -35.70
N GLU A 141 4.23 6.41 -36.56
CA GLU A 141 2.98 5.68 -36.61
C GLU A 141 2.79 4.80 -35.37
N VAL A 142 3.85 4.15 -34.87
CA VAL A 142 3.80 3.42 -33.59
C VAL A 142 3.42 4.37 -32.44
N ALA A 143 4.07 5.54 -32.36
CA ALA A 143 3.78 6.54 -31.33
C ALA A 143 2.32 7.03 -31.42
N ARG A 144 1.82 7.30 -32.64
CA ARG A 144 0.45 7.74 -32.90
C ARG A 144 -0.58 6.66 -32.52
N LEU A 145 -0.35 5.41 -32.93
CA LEU A 145 -1.27 4.31 -32.61
C LEU A 145 -1.32 4.01 -31.11
N CYS A 146 -0.17 4.09 -30.43
CA CYS A 146 -0.08 3.88 -28.98
C CYS A 146 -0.51 5.12 -28.15
N GLU A 147 -0.85 6.25 -28.80
CA GLU A 147 -1.19 7.51 -28.13
C GLU A 147 -0.09 8.02 -27.17
N VAL A 148 1.18 7.73 -27.47
CA VAL A 148 2.34 8.19 -26.69
C VAL A 148 3.12 9.27 -27.46
N PRO A 149 3.68 10.28 -26.77
CA PRO A 149 4.59 11.23 -27.40
C PRO A 149 5.79 10.53 -28.03
N ARG A 150 6.20 10.95 -29.24
CA ARG A 150 7.37 10.39 -29.92
C ARG A 150 8.63 10.47 -29.08
N GLU A 151 8.83 11.56 -28.34
CA GLU A 151 9.96 11.76 -27.44
C GLU A 151 10.00 10.71 -26.33
N GLN A 152 8.84 10.27 -25.85
CA GLN A 152 8.74 9.19 -24.86
C GLN A 152 9.19 7.85 -25.47
N LEU A 153 8.75 7.52 -26.67
CA LEU A 153 9.17 6.30 -27.39
C LEU A 153 10.68 6.31 -27.62
N ASP A 154 11.23 7.44 -28.08
CA ASP A 154 12.67 7.62 -28.30
C ASP A 154 13.48 7.49 -27.00
N SER A 155 12.94 7.99 -25.89
CA SER A 155 13.55 7.86 -24.55
C SER A 155 13.60 6.41 -24.09
N GLU A 156 12.54 5.64 -24.29
CA GLU A 156 12.54 4.20 -23.95
C GLU A 156 13.52 3.40 -24.81
N MET A 157 13.56 3.68 -26.12
CA MET A 157 14.57 3.07 -27.01
C MET A 157 15.99 3.42 -26.59
N ALA A 158 16.24 4.66 -26.14
CA ALA A 158 17.55 5.09 -25.63
C ALA A 158 17.93 4.31 -24.35
N ARG A 159 16.99 4.11 -23.41
CA ARG A 159 17.22 3.29 -22.22
C ARG A 159 17.55 1.83 -22.56
N VAL A 160 16.84 1.26 -23.52
CA VAL A 160 17.12 -0.09 -24.01
C VAL A 160 18.53 -0.16 -24.59
N ARG A 161 18.91 0.81 -25.44
CA ARG A 161 20.25 0.91 -26.06
C ARG A 161 21.33 0.95 -24.98
N GLU A 162 21.22 1.86 -24.02
CA GLU A 162 22.19 2.01 -22.93
C GLU A 162 22.35 0.72 -22.11
N ARG A 163 21.21 0.05 -21.80
CA ARG A 163 21.22 -1.22 -21.09
C ARG A 163 21.97 -2.32 -21.85
N VAL A 164 21.66 -2.49 -23.13
CA VAL A 164 22.28 -3.52 -23.98
C VAL A 164 23.76 -3.21 -24.20
N GLU A 165 24.13 -1.95 -24.40
CA GLU A 165 25.54 -1.54 -24.53
C GLU A 165 26.33 -1.86 -23.25
N ARG A 166 25.80 -1.57 -22.07
CA ARG A 166 26.44 -1.97 -20.77
C ARG A 166 26.64 -3.48 -20.67
N LEU A 167 25.70 -4.29 -21.14
CA LEU A 167 25.85 -5.77 -21.17
C LEU A 167 26.94 -6.20 -22.13
N VAL A 168 27.01 -5.60 -23.30
CA VAL A 168 28.07 -5.84 -24.29
C VAL A 168 29.45 -5.46 -23.74
N GLU A 169 29.57 -4.32 -23.06
CA GLU A 169 30.82 -3.86 -22.46
C GLU A 169 31.28 -4.80 -21.34
N ARG A 170 30.38 -5.22 -20.43
CA ARG A 170 30.70 -6.22 -19.41
C ARG A 170 31.22 -7.52 -20.03
N ARG A 171 30.57 -7.98 -21.12
CA ARG A 171 31.01 -9.18 -21.83
C ARG A 171 32.36 -8.97 -22.54
N ARG A 172 32.65 -7.76 -23.04
CA ARG A 172 33.98 -7.39 -23.59
C ARG A 172 35.05 -7.41 -22.52
N ALA A 173 34.77 -6.86 -21.34
CA ALA A 173 35.71 -6.85 -20.21
C ALA A 173 36.05 -8.26 -19.70
N GLN A 174 35.14 -9.22 -19.87
CA GLN A 174 35.35 -10.64 -19.47
C GLN A 174 35.95 -11.51 -20.58
N ALA A 175 36.10 -10.97 -21.80
CA ALA A 175 36.60 -11.73 -22.93
C ALA A 175 38.13 -11.69 -23.00
N GLU A 176 38.75 -12.81 -23.41
CA GLU A 176 40.18 -12.87 -23.72
C GLU A 176 40.54 -11.91 -24.87
N GLU A 177 41.66 -11.21 -24.69
CA GLU A 177 42.15 -10.23 -25.67
C GLU A 177 42.29 -10.84 -27.07
N GLY A 178 41.66 -10.23 -28.08
CA GLY A 178 41.72 -10.67 -29.50
C GLY A 178 40.59 -11.60 -29.96
N LYS A 179 39.67 -12.05 -29.10
CA LYS A 179 38.52 -12.88 -29.51
C LYS A 179 37.37 -12.03 -30.09
N ARG A 180 36.93 -12.34 -31.29
CA ARG A 180 35.75 -11.71 -31.91
C ARG A 180 34.49 -12.17 -31.18
N LEU A 181 33.85 -11.28 -30.44
CA LEU A 181 32.62 -11.57 -29.70
C LEU A 181 31.45 -11.73 -30.67
N LYS A 182 30.65 -12.79 -30.48
CA LYS A 182 29.34 -12.89 -31.12
C LYS A 182 28.35 -11.95 -30.45
N PRO A 183 27.36 -11.41 -31.19
CA PRO A 183 26.28 -10.62 -30.58
C PRO A 183 25.63 -11.38 -29.43
N ILE A 184 25.23 -10.66 -28.40
CA ILE A 184 24.42 -11.21 -27.28
C ILE A 184 22.96 -11.37 -27.73
N SER A 185 22.19 -12.19 -27.01
CA SER A 185 20.76 -12.44 -27.32
C SER A 185 19.96 -11.16 -27.39
N GLU A 186 20.21 -10.23 -26.47
CA GLU A 186 19.52 -8.93 -26.42
C GLU A 186 19.75 -8.05 -27.66
N GLN A 187 20.84 -8.24 -28.38
CA GLN A 187 21.08 -7.57 -29.66
C GLN A 187 20.31 -8.21 -30.84
N GLN A 188 19.71 -9.36 -30.62
CA GLN A 188 19.00 -10.12 -31.64
C GLN A 188 17.49 -10.24 -31.37
N SER A 189 17.03 -9.71 -30.21
CA SER A 189 15.65 -9.76 -29.76
C SER A 189 14.95 -8.41 -29.87
N SER A 190 13.64 -8.45 -29.77
CA SER A 190 12.78 -7.27 -29.59
C SER A 190 12.70 -6.91 -28.12
N HIS A 191 12.56 -5.61 -27.83
CA HIS A 191 12.47 -5.07 -26.48
C HIS A 191 11.19 -4.27 -26.33
N VAL A 192 10.44 -4.54 -25.27
CA VAL A 192 9.19 -3.81 -24.93
C VAL A 192 9.50 -2.34 -24.71
N VAL A 193 8.76 -1.47 -25.40
CA VAL A 193 8.88 -0.01 -25.34
C VAL A 193 7.56 0.69 -24.96
N VAL A 194 6.42 0.04 -25.28
CA VAL A 194 5.09 0.50 -24.82
C VAL A 194 4.34 -0.71 -24.27
N ARG A 195 3.72 -0.54 -23.11
CA ARG A 195 2.98 -1.60 -22.45
C ARG A 195 1.48 -1.36 -22.48
N HIS A 196 0.74 -2.45 -22.35
CA HIS A 196 -0.69 -2.48 -22.09
C HIS A 196 -1.53 -1.77 -23.16
N VAL A 197 -1.22 -2.01 -24.44
CA VAL A 197 -2.00 -1.45 -25.53
C VAL A 197 -3.33 -2.20 -25.73
N PRO A 198 -4.40 -1.52 -26.11
CA PRO A 198 -5.68 -2.14 -26.43
C PRO A 198 -5.61 -3.08 -27.64
N ASP A 199 -6.55 -4.05 -27.72
CA ASP A 199 -6.64 -5.01 -28.84
C ASP A 199 -6.66 -4.35 -30.21
N ALA A 200 -7.41 -3.25 -30.37
CA ALA A 200 -7.49 -2.51 -31.63
C ALA A 200 -6.10 -1.95 -32.06
N VAL A 201 -5.34 -1.45 -31.09
CA VAL A 201 -3.96 -0.94 -31.31
C VAL A 201 -3.01 -2.09 -31.63
N ALA A 202 -3.09 -3.19 -30.90
CA ALA A 202 -2.30 -4.40 -31.13
C ALA A 202 -2.53 -4.95 -32.56
N PHE A 203 -3.78 -4.99 -33.01
CA PHE A 203 -4.12 -5.41 -34.36
C PHE A 203 -3.55 -4.47 -35.44
N ALA A 204 -3.65 -3.16 -35.24
CA ALA A 204 -3.08 -2.17 -36.17
C ALA A 204 -1.56 -2.29 -36.24
N LEU A 205 -0.89 -2.51 -35.10
CA LEU A 205 0.56 -2.68 -35.02
C LEU A 205 1.03 -4.00 -35.66
N ARG A 206 0.28 -5.09 -35.55
CA ARG A 206 0.57 -6.34 -36.27
C ARG A 206 0.55 -6.12 -37.78
N LYS A 207 -0.42 -5.36 -38.28
CA LYS A 207 -0.48 -4.98 -39.69
C LYS A 207 0.75 -4.15 -40.13
N LEU A 208 1.17 -3.22 -39.28
CA LEU A 208 2.37 -2.41 -39.50
C LEU A 208 3.64 -3.28 -39.48
N ALA A 209 3.70 -4.29 -38.60
CA ALA A 209 4.79 -5.26 -38.52
C ALA A 209 4.90 -6.13 -39.80
N ASP A 210 3.79 -6.51 -40.39
CA ASP A 210 3.74 -7.26 -41.66
C ASP A 210 4.26 -6.39 -42.83
N GLU A 211 3.95 -5.10 -42.83
CA GLU A 211 4.42 -4.16 -43.88
C GLU A 211 5.92 -3.83 -43.70
N PHE A 212 6.40 -3.71 -42.45
CA PHE A 212 7.80 -3.39 -42.11
C PHE A 212 8.44 -4.48 -41.24
N PRO A 213 8.76 -5.66 -41.78
CA PRO A 213 9.27 -6.79 -41.02
C PRO A 213 10.56 -6.47 -40.25
N GLY A 214 10.60 -6.88 -38.97
CA GLY A 214 11.74 -6.68 -38.08
C GLY A 214 11.86 -5.27 -37.51
N THR A 215 10.78 -4.50 -37.51
CA THR A 215 10.70 -3.19 -36.85
C THR A 215 9.96 -3.26 -35.51
N VAL A 216 8.70 -3.62 -35.52
CA VAL A 216 7.81 -3.70 -34.38
C VAL A 216 7.28 -5.11 -34.21
N GLU A 217 7.00 -5.50 -33.00
CA GLU A 217 6.42 -6.78 -32.62
C GLU A 217 5.39 -6.56 -31.53
N VAL A 218 4.26 -7.24 -31.60
CA VAL A 218 3.25 -7.26 -30.55
C VAL A 218 3.39 -8.55 -29.79
N VAL A 219 3.71 -8.44 -28.51
CA VAL A 219 3.96 -9.57 -27.62
C VAL A 219 2.88 -9.67 -26.54
N ASP A 220 2.65 -10.88 -26.06
CA ASP A 220 1.75 -11.13 -24.95
C ASP A 220 2.31 -10.48 -23.68
N GLY A 221 1.46 -9.77 -22.95
CA GLY A 221 1.74 -9.16 -21.67
C GLY A 221 0.58 -9.36 -20.68
N THR A 222 0.78 -8.88 -19.49
CA THR A 222 -0.27 -8.82 -18.46
C THR A 222 -0.33 -7.43 -17.89
N ARG A 223 -1.54 -6.96 -17.58
CA ARG A 223 -1.77 -5.69 -16.89
C ARG A 223 -2.43 -5.94 -15.56
N ARG A 224 -1.85 -5.40 -14.48
CA ARG A 224 -2.48 -5.36 -13.17
C ARG A 224 -3.63 -4.37 -13.20
N VAL A 225 -4.83 -4.81 -12.86
CA VAL A 225 -6.03 -3.97 -12.78
C VAL A 225 -6.59 -3.99 -11.38
N HIS A 226 -7.16 -2.84 -10.99
CA HIS A 226 -7.81 -2.65 -9.71
C HIS A 226 -9.28 -2.29 -9.96
N PRO A 227 -10.20 -3.27 -10.04
CA PRO A 227 -11.60 -3.03 -10.38
C PRO A 227 -12.32 -2.08 -9.42
N TRP A 228 -11.76 -1.88 -8.20
CA TRP A 228 -12.27 -0.98 -7.17
C TRP A 228 -11.46 0.31 -7.05
N SER A 229 -10.72 0.72 -8.09
CA SER A 229 -10.00 1.99 -8.09
C SER A 229 -10.92 3.21 -7.92
N ALA A 230 -12.21 3.10 -8.29
CA ALA A 230 -13.23 4.10 -8.01
C ALA A 230 -14.59 3.45 -7.82
N ALA A 231 -15.49 4.09 -7.06
CA ALA A 231 -16.86 3.66 -6.88
C ALA A 231 -17.80 4.84 -6.73
N ASP A 232 -19.00 4.75 -7.33
CA ASP A 232 -20.09 5.70 -7.09
C ASP A 232 -20.98 5.16 -5.97
N VAL A 233 -20.99 5.84 -4.83
CA VAL A 233 -21.72 5.44 -3.64
C VAL A 233 -22.91 6.36 -3.43
N ARG A 234 -24.09 5.76 -3.33
CA ARG A 234 -25.32 6.48 -3.00
C ARG A 234 -25.53 6.50 -1.49
N LEU A 235 -25.59 7.70 -0.89
CA LEU A 235 -25.82 7.93 0.52
C LEU A 235 -27.16 8.64 0.75
N ASP A 236 -27.88 8.22 1.81
CA ASP A 236 -29.09 8.90 2.23
C ASP A 236 -28.72 10.18 3.02
N THR A 237 -29.25 11.32 2.57
CA THR A 237 -29.02 12.60 3.24
C THR A 237 -30.07 12.93 4.31
N SER A 238 -31.11 12.10 4.45
CA SER A 238 -32.15 12.31 5.47
C SER A 238 -31.68 12.02 6.89
N THR A 239 -30.61 11.20 7.03
CA THR A 239 -29.97 10.85 8.31
C THR A 239 -28.90 11.85 8.76
N LEU A 240 -28.55 12.79 7.90
CA LEU A 240 -27.54 13.82 8.24
C LEU A 240 -28.01 14.77 9.32
N PRO A 241 -27.08 15.39 10.09
CA PRO A 241 -27.41 16.49 10.99
C PRO A 241 -28.21 17.58 10.31
N MET A 242 -29.16 18.17 11.04
CA MET A 242 -30.17 19.08 10.52
C MET A 242 -29.67 20.13 9.50
N PRO A 243 -28.55 20.83 9.69
CA PRO A 243 -28.08 21.82 8.71
C PRO A 243 -27.57 21.21 7.38
N LEU A 244 -27.21 19.92 7.37
CA LEU A 244 -26.78 19.20 6.16
C LEU A 244 -27.89 18.36 5.58
N ARG A 245 -28.97 18.13 6.31
CA ARG A 245 -30.06 17.26 5.91
C ARG A 245 -30.78 17.80 4.68
N ARG A 246 -30.91 16.93 3.69
CA ARG A 246 -31.66 17.19 2.46
C ARG A 246 -32.56 16.00 2.23
N GLY A 247 -33.74 16.24 1.60
CA GLY A 247 -34.59 15.12 1.19
C GLY A 247 -33.91 14.31 0.06
N GLY A 248 -33.89 12.99 0.20
CA GLY A 248 -33.38 12.08 -0.82
C GLY A 248 -31.94 11.61 -0.57
N SER A 249 -31.26 11.26 -1.65
CA SER A 249 -29.90 10.72 -1.58
C SER A 249 -28.94 11.51 -2.47
N VAL A 250 -27.67 11.48 -2.13
CA VAL A 250 -26.56 12.02 -2.93
C VAL A 250 -25.67 10.87 -3.41
N THR A 251 -25.20 10.95 -4.65
CA THR A 251 -24.16 10.06 -5.16
C THR A 251 -22.81 10.75 -4.94
N VAL A 252 -21.92 10.07 -4.24
CA VAL A 252 -20.53 10.51 -4.00
C VAL A 252 -19.63 9.62 -4.84
N HIS A 253 -18.88 10.22 -5.75
CA HIS A 253 -17.79 9.54 -6.44
C HIS A 253 -16.61 9.41 -5.47
N VAL A 254 -16.16 8.19 -5.25
CA VAL A 254 -15.05 7.83 -4.35
C VAL A 254 -13.90 7.31 -5.19
N PRO A 255 -12.90 8.12 -5.47
CA PRO A 255 -11.68 7.65 -6.13
C PRO A 255 -10.76 6.95 -5.12
N GLY A 256 -9.92 6.04 -5.59
CA GLY A 256 -8.91 5.36 -4.78
C GLY A 256 -9.51 4.53 -3.64
N VAL A 257 -10.59 3.77 -3.94
CA VAL A 257 -11.13 2.82 -2.95
C VAL A 257 -10.08 1.78 -2.64
N LEU A 258 -9.66 1.68 -1.36
CA LEU A 258 -8.60 0.77 -0.88
C LEU A 258 -7.18 1.02 -1.43
N ASP A 259 -6.92 2.13 -2.12
CA ASP A 259 -5.59 2.43 -2.68
C ASP A 259 -4.47 2.40 -1.62
N SER A 260 -4.73 2.96 -0.43
CA SER A 260 -3.80 2.96 0.70
C SER A 260 -3.61 1.58 1.36
N VAL A 261 -4.47 0.61 1.05
CA VAL A 261 -4.38 -0.77 1.58
C VAL A 261 -3.82 -1.71 0.53
N VAL A 262 -4.43 -1.79 -0.65
CA VAL A 262 -4.01 -2.69 -1.74
C VAL A 262 -2.66 -2.26 -2.30
N GLY A 263 -2.48 -0.98 -2.54
CA GLY A 263 -1.25 -0.43 -3.12
C GLY A 263 -1.16 -0.62 -4.62
N GLU A 264 0.06 -0.49 -5.15
CA GLU A 264 0.35 -0.46 -6.57
C GLU A 264 1.51 -1.37 -6.95
N VAL A 265 1.58 -1.71 -8.24
CA VAL A 265 2.73 -2.37 -8.86
C VAL A 265 3.50 -1.38 -9.73
N ARG A 266 4.78 -1.70 -9.98
CA ARG A 266 5.66 -1.01 -10.94
C ARG A 266 6.27 -2.01 -11.91
N ASP A 267 6.63 -1.54 -13.07
CA ASP A 267 7.20 -2.38 -14.13
C ASP A 267 8.74 -2.39 -14.15
N ALA A 268 9.38 -1.56 -13.34
CA ALA A 268 10.83 -1.45 -13.31
C ALA A 268 11.43 -2.28 -12.17
N VAL A 269 12.43 -3.11 -12.47
CA VAL A 269 13.24 -3.83 -11.49
C VAL A 269 14.32 -2.90 -10.95
N TRP A 270 14.35 -2.69 -9.62
CA TRP A 270 15.36 -1.87 -8.95
C TRP A 270 16.52 -2.70 -8.40
N ALA A 271 17.57 -2.03 -7.95
CA ALA A 271 18.74 -2.69 -7.40
C ALA A 271 18.42 -3.52 -6.15
N GLU A 272 17.52 -2.99 -5.30
CA GLU A 272 17.07 -3.61 -4.06
C GLU A 272 16.33 -4.93 -4.32
N ASP A 273 15.52 -5.00 -5.39
CA ASP A 273 14.83 -6.24 -5.76
C ASP A 273 15.82 -7.35 -6.10
N LYS A 274 16.84 -7.02 -6.90
CA LYS A 274 17.89 -7.97 -7.27
C LYS A 274 18.73 -8.40 -6.06
N GLN A 275 18.94 -7.53 -5.08
CA GLN A 275 19.60 -7.89 -3.82
C GLN A 275 18.72 -8.82 -2.98
N ARG A 276 17.43 -8.56 -2.94
CA ARG A 276 16.45 -9.38 -2.18
C ARG A 276 16.34 -10.79 -2.78
N ARG A 277 16.22 -10.92 -4.09
CA ARG A 277 16.07 -12.20 -4.78
C ARG A 277 16.67 -12.14 -6.18
N PRO A 278 17.99 -12.42 -6.34
CA PRO A 278 18.65 -12.37 -7.63
C PRO A 278 18.12 -13.48 -8.56
N PHE A 279 17.97 -13.18 -9.85
CA PHE A 279 17.59 -14.15 -10.86
C PHE A 279 18.67 -15.22 -11.07
N VAL A 280 19.94 -14.80 -11.06
CA VAL A 280 21.09 -15.71 -11.07
C VAL A 280 21.75 -15.62 -9.70
N ARG A 281 21.80 -16.73 -8.97
CA ARG A 281 22.43 -16.83 -7.66
C ARG A 281 23.94 -16.89 -7.77
N ASP A 282 24.63 -16.70 -6.64
CA ASP A 282 26.11 -16.70 -6.58
C ASP A 282 26.70 -18.05 -7.01
N ASP A 283 26.00 -19.15 -6.84
CA ASP A 283 26.37 -20.49 -7.29
C ASP A 283 26.12 -20.75 -8.79
N GLY A 284 25.60 -19.74 -9.51
CA GLY A 284 25.26 -19.83 -10.93
C GLY A 284 23.88 -20.44 -11.22
N SER A 285 23.16 -20.91 -10.21
CA SER A 285 21.80 -21.44 -10.40
C SER A 285 20.80 -20.32 -10.72
N VAL A 286 19.76 -20.68 -11.51
CA VAL A 286 18.69 -19.75 -11.90
C VAL A 286 17.52 -19.88 -10.92
N ASP A 287 17.10 -18.77 -10.33
CA ASP A 287 15.86 -18.67 -9.59
C ASP A 287 14.75 -18.12 -10.51
N LEU A 288 13.83 -18.98 -10.94
CA LEU A 288 12.72 -18.59 -11.82
C LEU A 288 11.77 -17.54 -11.20
N GLY A 289 11.79 -17.39 -9.89
CA GLY A 289 11.13 -16.30 -9.17
C GLY A 289 12.02 -15.06 -8.95
N GLY A 290 13.30 -15.09 -9.33
CA GLY A 290 14.26 -14.00 -9.12
C GLY A 290 14.03 -12.79 -10.04
N TYR A 291 14.64 -11.64 -9.72
CA TYR A 291 14.49 -10.39 -10.47
C TYR A 291 15.62 -10.17 -11.46
N SER A 292 15.27 -9.76 -12.68
CA SER A 292 16.19 -9.42 -13.75
C SER A 292 15.74 -8.20 -14.53
N GLU A 293 16.67 -7.30 -14.86
CA GLU A 293 16.36 -6.13 -15.70
C GLU A 293 16.01 -6.51 -17.15
N SER A 294 16.42 -7.68 -17.60
CA SER A 294 16.19 -8.14 -18.98
C SER A 294 14.86 -8.86 -19.16
N ILE A 295 14.15 -9.17 -18.07
CA ILE A 295 12.87 -9.87 -18.12
C ILE A 295 11.78 -8.92 -17.61
N PRO A 296 10.77 -8.59 -18.43
CA PRO A 296 9.64 -7.77 -18.01
C PRO A 296 8.94 -8.37 -16.78
N ASP A 297 8.58 -7.53 -15.81
CA ASP A 297 7.99 -7.96 -14.57
C ASP A 297 7.16 -6.87 -13.91
N SER A 298 6.09 -7.24 -13.20
CA SER A 298 5.31 -6.34 -12.35
C SER A 298 5.65 -6.62 -10.89
N ILE A 299 6.12 -5.59 -10.19
CA ILE A 299 6.65 -5.69 -8.82
C ILE A 299 5.82 -4.79 -7.91
N GLY A 300 5.38 -5.29 -6.77
CA GLY A 300 4.69 -4.49 -5.77
C GLY A 300 5.53 -3.31 -5.30
N SER A 301 4.96 -2.11 -5.36
CA SER A 301 5.64 -0.85 -4.99
C SER A 301 5.13 -0.25 -3.69
N SER A 302 3.89 -0.54 -3.32
CA SER A 302 3.26 -0.05 -2.08
C SER A 302 2.17 -1.00 -1.59
N GLY A 303 1.68 -0.79 -0.36
CA GLY A 303 0.57 -1.52 0.23
C GLY A 303 0.78 -3.04 0.27
N LEU A 304 -0.32 -3.79 0.18
CA LEU A 304 -0.30 -5.26 0.19
C LEU A 304 0.41 -5.84 -1.05
N GLU A 305 0.38 -5.15 -2.19
CA GLU A 305 1.12 -5.55 -3.38
C GLU A 305 2.63 -5.66 -3.09
N ALA A 306 3.20 -4.71 -2.35
CA ALA A 306 4.61 -4.76 -1.95
C ALA A 306 4.85 -5.70 -0.76
N ALA A 307 3.98 -5.65 0.25
CA ALA A 307 4.12 -6.43 1.48
C ALA A 307 4.04 -7.95 1.25
N TYR A 308 3.24 -8.36 0.26
CA TYR A 308 3.03 -9.75 -0.13
C TYR A 308 3.63 -10.10 -1.50
N GLU A 309 4.65 -9.37 -1.93
CA GLU A 309 5.30 -9.60 -3.23
C GLU A 309 5.69 -11.07 -3.46
N ASP A 310 6.35 -11.71 -2.49
CA ASP A 310 6.77 -13.12 -2.63
C ASP A 310 5.60 -14.12 -2.59
N TRP A 311 4.44 -13.72 -2.07
CA TRP A 311 3.22 -14.50 -2.06
C TRP A 311 2.44 -14.38 -3.36
N LEU A 312 2.33 -13.14 -3.85
CA LEU A 312 1.51 -12.80 -5.00
C LEU A 312 2.22 -13.08 -6.34
N ARG A 313 3.54 -12.98 -6.39
CA ARG A 313 4.32 -12.94 -7.64
C ARG A 313 4.28 -14.25 -8.45
N GLY A 314 4.36 -15.42 -7.81
CA GLY A 314 4.54 -16.70 -8.49
C GLY A 314 5.97 -16.94 -9.02
N GLN A 315 6.11 -17.90 -9.92
CA GLN A 315 7.38 -18.24 -10.58
C GLN A 315 7.17 -18.37 -12.08
N ARG A 316 8.09 -17.82 -12.86
CA ARG A 316 8.07 -17.95 -14.32
C ARG A 316 8.30 -19.38 -14.74
N GLY A 317 7.81 -19.73 -15.92
CA GLY A 317 8.20 -20.94 -16.62
C GLY A 317 9.39 -20.67 -17.55
N GLN A 318 9.90 -21.75 -18.15
CA GLN A 318 11.01 -21.71 -19.07
C GLN A 318 10.84 -22.76 -20.16
N VAL A 319 11.10 -22.40 -21.41
CA VAL A 319 11.27 -23.33 -22.51
C VAL A 319 12.75 -23.30 -22.88
N ARG A 320 13.46 -24.39 -22.63
CA ARG A 320 14.83 -24.59 -23.10
C ARG A 320 14.80 -25.41 -24.39
N GLN A 321 15.41 -24.88 -25.43
CA GLN A 321 15.62 -25.63 -26.66
C GLN A 321 17.11 -25.84 -26.88
N ARG A 322 17.49 -27.07 -26.98
CA ARG A 322 18.86 -27.49 -27.30
C ARG A 322 19.07 -27.50 -28.80
N ARG A 323 19.99 -26.71 -29.30
CA ARG A 323 20.22 -26.49 -30.75
C ARG A 323 20.87 -27.65 -31.48
N ASP A 324 21.51 -28.55 -30.74
CA ASP A 324 22.23 -29.71 -31.27
C ASP A 324 21.35 -30.97 -31.35
N THR A 325 20.41 -31.14 -30.45
CA THR A 325 19.51 -32.31 -30.38
C THR A 325 18.07 -32.00 -30.71
N GLU A 326 17.71 -30.70 -30.86
CA GLU A 326 16.34 -30.22 -31.02
C GLU A 326 15.42 -30.58 -29.79
N GLU A 327 16.03 -31.09 -28.72
CA GLU A 327 15.28 -31.38 -27.49
C GLU A 327 14.72 -30.09 -26.89
N VAL A 328 13.44 -30.15 -26.50
CA VAL A 328 12.73 -29.05 -25.83
C VAL A 328 12.38 -29.49 -24.40
N GLU A 329 13.00 -28.86 -23.45
CA GLU A 329 12.64 -28.99 -22.02
C GLU A 329 11.72 -27.81 -21.64
N ARG A 330 10.56 -28.12 -21.07
CA ARG A 330 9.58 -27.13 -20.68
C ARG A 330 9.32 -27.22 -19.18
N THR A 331 9.53 -26.09 -18.48
CA THR A 331 9.11 -25.88 -17.08
C THR A 331 7.90 -24.97 -17.09
N GLU A 332 6.77 -25.43 -16.55
CA GLU A 332 5.55 -24.62 -16.51
C GLU A 332 5.66 -23.51 -15.46
N PRO A 333 5.05 -22.34 -15.69
CA PRO A 333 4.99 -21.29 -14.71
C PRO A 333 4.13 -21.69 -13.53
N VAL A 334 4.49 -21.23 -12.33
CA VAL A 334 3.68 -21.40 -11.12
C VAL A 334 3.00 -20.06 -10.82
N PRO A 335 1.67 -19.98 -10.87
CA PRO A 335 0.97 -18.73 -10.56
C PRO A 335 1.16 -18.34 -9.11
N GLY A 336 1.07 -17.05 -8.84
CA GLY A 336 1.06 -16.50 -7.49
C GLY A 336 -0.19 -16.94 -6.72
N LYS A 337 -0.10 -16.88 -5.39
CA LYS A 337 -1.21 -17.25 -4.49
C LYS A 337 -2.16 -16.07 -4.31
N ASP A 338 -3.45 -16.32 -4.33
CA ASP A 338 -4.47 -15.32 -3.98
C ASP A 338 -4.33 -14.89 -2.52
N LEU A 339 -4.60 -13.63 -2.23
CA LEU A 339 -4.64 -13.06 -0.89
C LEU A 339 -6.06 -12.62 -0.58
N ARG A 340 -6.67 -13.18 0.47
CA ARG A 340 -8.00 -12.80 0.92
C ARG A 340 -7.94 -11.83 2.08
N LEU A 341 -8.69 -10.72 1.96
CA LEU A 341 -8.82 -9.71 2.99
C LEU A 341 -10.07 -9.95 3.86
N THR A 342 -10.07 -9.33 5.03
CA THR A 342 -11.23 -9.23 5.90
C THR A 342 -12.11 -8.03 5.58
N ILE A 343 -11.57 -7.06 4.83
CA ILE A 343 -12.26 -5.84 4.41
C ILE A 343 -13.37 -6.18 3.42
N ASP A 344 -14.51 -5.54 3.59
CA ASP A 344 -15.63 -5.55 2.63
C ASP A 344 -15.54 -4.30 1.76
N ALA A 345 -15.40 -4.48 0.45
CA ALA A 345 -15.17 -3.37 -0.48
C ALA A 345 -16.37 -2.40 -0.59
N GLU A 346 -17.60 -2.88 -0.47
CA GLU A 346 -18.81 -2.03 -0.49
C GLU A 346 -18.89 -1.19 0.79
N LEU A 347 -18.70 -1.80 1.95
CA LEU A 347 -18.67 -1.06 3.22
C LEU A 347 -17.51 -0.06 3.23
N GLN A 348 -16.33 -0.44 2.75
CA GLN A 348 -15.17 0.43 2.63
C GLN A 348 -15.46 1.66 1.78
N ALA A 349 -16.00 1.46 0.57
CA ALA A 349 -16.36 2.56 -0.33
C ALA A 349 -17.40 3.49 0.30
N ARG A 350 -18.42 2.93 0.98
CA ARG A 350 -19.42 3.71 1.69
C ARG A 350 -18.84 4.53 2.83
N VAL A 351 -17.95 3.95 3.61
CA VAL A 351 -17.26 4.67 4.68
C VAL A 351 -16.36 5.77 4.11
N GLN A 352 -15.63 5.52 3.03
CA GLN A 352 -14.85 6.57 2.36
C GLN A 352 -15.72 7.70 1.80
N ALA A 353 -16.91 7.37 1.24
CA ALA A 353 -17.88 8.37 0.79
C ALA A 353 -18.36 9.27 1.95
N ILE A 354 -18.60 8.69 3.13
CA ILE A 354 -18.97 9.43 4.36
C ILE A 354 -17.86 10.36 4.78
N LEU A 355 -16.58 9.93 4.69
CA LEU A 355 -15.42 10.74 5.01
C LEU A 355 -15.14 11.83 3.97
N ASN A 356 -15.69 11.74 2.76
CA ASN A 356 -15.47 12.72 1.71
C ASN A 356 -16.15 14.05 2.07
N PRO A 357 -15.44 15.20 2.01
CA PRO A 357 -16.01 16.51 2.32
C PRO A 357 -17.21 16.93 1.45
N ARG A 358 -17.43 16.28 0.30
CA ARG A 358 -18.62 16.51 -0.52
C ARG A 358 -19.90 16.08 0.20
N PHE A 359 -19.84 15.09 1.08
CA PHE A 359 -20.95 14.68 1.94
C PHE A 359 -21.24 15.71 3.05
N GLY A 360 -20.27 16.55 3.41
CA GLY A 360 -20.43 17.73 4.26
C GLY A 360 -19.96 17.56 5.70
N LEU A 361 -19.83 16.34 6.22
CA LEU A 361 -19.50 16.10 7.64
C LEU A 361 -18.02 16.42 8.00
N THR A 362 -17.12 16.26 7.06
CA THR A 362 -15.68 16.48 7.24
C THR A 362 -15.22 17.84 6.70
N ARG A 363 -16.08 18.82 6.80
CA ARG A 363 -15.79 20.25 6.63
C ARG A 363 -16.09 20.99 7.92
N VAL A 364 -15.35 22.06 8.19
CA VAL A 364 -15.66 22.95 9.30
C VAL A 364 -17.03 23.56 9.08
N GLN A 365 -17.91 23.42 10.07
CA GLN A 365 -19.29 23.88 10.04
C GLN A 365 -19.55 24.89 11.17
N PRO A 366 -20.43 25.88 10.99
CA PRO A 366 -20.72 26.92 12.01
C PRO A 366 -21.11 26.36 13.38
N TRP A 367 -21.85 25.25 13.43
CA TRP A 367 -22.27 24.65 14.72
C TRP A 367 -21.16 23.93 15.47
N GLN A 368 -20.03 23.65 14.82
CA GLN A 368 -18.87 23.02 15.46
C GLN A 368 -18.08 24.01 16.31
N HIS A 369 -18.24 25.31 16.09
CA HIS A 369 -17.54 26.35 16.80
C HIS A 369 -17.90 26.32 18.30
N GLY A 370 -16.91 26.39 19.17
CA GLY A 370 -17.07 26.25 20.62
C GLY A 370 -16.46 27.39 21.44
N GLY A 371 -16.35 28.60 20.89
CA GLY A 371 -15.75 29.75 21.57
C GLY A 371 -14.23 29.74 21.68
N LYS A 372 -13.57 28.72 21.09
CA LYS A 372 -12.12 28.68 20.85
C LYS A 372 -11.81 29.15 19.43
N GLU A 373 -10.54 29.43 19.16
CA GLU A 373 -10.07 29.63 17.81
C GLU A 373 -10.41 28.39 16.96
N THR A 374 -10.97 28.61 15.79
CA THR A 374 -11.41 27.56 14.86
C THR A 374 -10.90 27.85 13.46
N LEU A 375 -10.87 26.81 12.62
CA LEU A 375 -10.58 26.99 11.21
C LEU A 375 -11.77 27.68 10.52
N PRO A 376 -11.55 28.37 9.37
CA PRO A 376 -12.61 28.95 8.58
C PRO A 376 -13.67 27.94 8.17
N ASP A 377 -14.94 28.38 8.14
CA ASP A 377 -16.06 27.56 7.65
C ASP A 377 -15.78 27.02 6.24
N GLY A 378 -16.18 25.77 6.01
CA GLY A 378 -15.97 25.08 4.73
C GLY A 378 -14.57 24.48 4.56
N THR A 379 -13.60 24.73 5.47
CA THR A 379 -12.28 24.09 5.43
C THR A 379 -12.43 22.56 5.42
N LYS A 380 -11.85 21.89 4.42
CA LYS A 380 -11.81 20.43 4.33
C LYS A 380 -10.92 19.85 5.44
N LEU A 381 -11.36 18.80 6.11
CA LEU A 381 -10.66 18.16 7.23
C LEU A 381 -10.29 16.72 6.85
N ALA A 382 -9.04 16.35 7.06
CA ALA A 382 -8.62 14.96 6.91
C ALA A 382 -9.24 14.10 8.00
N SER A 383 -9.57 12.86 7.66
CA SER A 383 -10.33 11.99 8.54
C SER A 383 -10.03 10.51 8.31
N ALA A 384 -10.34 9.70 9.31
CA ALA A 384 -10.23 8.25 9.23
C ALA A 384 -11.36 7.58 10.00
N ALA A 385 -11.75 6.40 9.52
CA ALA A 385 -12.69 5.52 10.21
C ALA A 385 -12.26 4.05 10.10
N VAL A 386 -12.44 3.31 11.20
CA VAL A 386 -12.12 1.89 11.31
C VAL A 386 -13.32 1.15 11.86
N VAL A 387 -13.65 0.01 11.28
CA VAL A 387 -14.67 -0.92 11.76
C VAL A 387 -14.04 -2.29 11.97
N ILE A 388 -14.16 -2.82 13.19
CA ILE A 388 -13.64 -4.15 13.57
C ILE A 388 -14.82 -5.02 14.05
N GLU A 389 -14.92 -6.25 13.55
CA GLU A 389 -15.80 -7.27 14.10
C GLU A 389 -15.23 -7.76 15.44
N VAL A 390 -15.96 -7.57 16.52
CA VAL A 390 -15.47 -7.83 17.89
C VAL A 390 -15.10 -9.30 18.09
N GLU A 391 -15.90 -10.24 17.61
CA GLU A 391 -15.71 -11.68 17.81
C GLU A 391 -14.45 -12.20 17.13
N THR A 392 -14.19 -11.79 15.89
CA THR A 392 -13.13 -12.35 15.03
C THR A 392 -11.85 -11.52 14.98
N GLY A 393 -11.92 -10.24 15.33
CA GLY A 393 -10.85 -9.26 15.09
C GLY A 393 -10.74 -8.82 13.62
N ASP A 394 -11.65 -9.25 12.75
CA ASP A 394 -11.64 -8.88 11.34
C ASP A 394 -11.88 -7.37 11.17
N VAL A 395 -10.99 -6.70 10.46
CA VAL A 395 -11.18 -5.32 10.02
C VAL A 395 -12.10 -5.32 8.81
N LEU A 396 -13.30 -4.78 8.96
CA LEU A 396 -14.31 -4.71 7.89
C LEU A 396 -14.15 -3.48 7.00
N ALA A 397 -13.68 -2.37 7.58
CA ALA A 397 -13.35 -1.14 6.88
C ALA A 397 -12.16 -0.45 7.54
N LEU A 398 -11.26 0.08 6.73
CA LEU A 398 -10.05 0.82 7.11
C LEU A 398 -9.92 2.04 6.19
N ALA A 399 -10.70 3.06 6.45
CA ALA A 399 -10.89 4.19 5.55
C ALA A 399 -10.14 5.43 6.01
N SER A 400 -9.54 6.13 5.05
CA SER A 400 -8.88 7.42 5.23
C SER A 400 -9.28 8.38 4.11
N TRP A 401 -9.42 9.67 4.42
CA TRP A 401 -9.59 10.73 3.46
C TRP A 401 -8.54 11.82 3.72
N PRO A 402 -7.91 12.41 2.68
CA PRO A 402 -8.06 12.09 1.27
C PRO A 402 -7.27 10.83 0.85
N SER A 403 -7.81 10.12 -0.14
CA SER A 403 -7.07 9.10 -0.88
C SER A 403 -5.99 9.75 -1.76
N ARG A 404 -5.11 8.96 -2.38
CA ARG A 404 -4.11 9.51 -3.32
C ARG A 404 -4.80 10.21 -4.50
N ASP A 405 -5.85 9.60 -5.05
CA ASP A 405 -6.56 10.10 -6.21
C ASP A 405 -7.40 11.35 -5.91
N ASP A 406 -7.93 11.48 -4.66
CA ASP A 406 -8.54 12.73 -4.21
C ASP A 406 -7.57 13.93 -4.35
N GLY A 407 -6.26 13.67 -4.28
CA GLY A 407 -5.22 14.69 -4.42
C GLY A 407 -5.27 15.46 -5.72
N ALA A 408 -5.84 14.90 -6.80
CA ALA A 408 -5.98 15.59 -8.09
C ALA A 408 -6.95 16.78 -8.00
N GLU A 409 -7.97 16.70 -7.14
CA GLU A 409 -8.98 17.74 -6.93
C GLU A 409 -8.61 18.78 -5.85
N LEU A 410 -7.46 18.60 -5.19
CA LEU A 410 -6.98 19.48 -4.14
C LEU A 410 -6.05 20.57 -4.71
N THR A 411 -6.14 21.78 -4.14
CA THR A 411 -5.14 22.82 -4.40
C THR A 411 -3.77 22.43 -3.89
N PRO A 412 -2.66 23.03 -4.34
CA PRO A 412 -1.32 22.75 -3.79
C PRO A 412 -1.24 22.93 -2.27
N ALA A 413 -1.83 23.98 -1.71
CA ALA A 413 -1.91 24.24 -0.27
C ALA A 413 -2.71 23.15 0.47
N GLU A 414 -3.85 22.73 -0.08
CA GLU A 414 -4.63 21.63 0.48
C GLU A 414 -3.87 20.31 0.42
N ARG A 415 -3.15 20.00 -0.68
CA ARG A 415 -2.32 18.79 -0.79
C ARG A 415 -1.23 18.75 0.27
N SER A 416 -0.52 19.87 0.44
CA SER A 416 0.53 19.98 1.47
C SER A 416 -0.03 19.73 2.88
N ARG A 417 -1.20 20.30 3.18
CA ARG A 417 -1.85 20.18 4.50
C ARG A 417 -2.51 18.83 4.73
N LEU A 418 -3.24 18.32 3.73
CA LEU A 418 -4.07 17.12 3.86
C LEU A 418 -3.33 15.82 3.56
N GLN A 419 -2.15 15.89 2.94
CA GLN A 419 -1.29 14.73 2.64
C GLN A 419 -2.08 13.54 2.04
N PRO A 420 -2.53 13.66 0.77
CA PRO A 420 -3.28 12.59 0.12
C PRO A 420 -2.52 11.26 0.09
N GLY A 421 -3.22 10.17 0.28
CA GLY A 421 -2.66 8.83 0.27
C GLY A 421 -2.05 8.37 1.60
N LEU A 422 -1.94 9.24 2.62
CA LEU A 422 -1.55 8.81 3.96
C LEU A 422 -2.65 7.95 4.59
N ASN A 423 -2.33 6.71 4.95
CA ASN A 423 -3.25 5.83 5.65
C ASN A 423 -3.41 6.27 7.13
N ARG A 424 -4.27 7.25 7.35
CA ARG A 424 -4.52 7.80 8.69
C ARG A 424 -5.12 6.79 9.65
N ALA A 425 -5.78 5.78 9.13
CA ALA A 425 -6.41 4.75 9.94
C ALA A 425 -5.38 3.83 10.62
N ALA A 426 -4.24 3.56 9.97
CA ALA A 426 -3.25 2.59 10.45
C ALA A 426 -1.84 3.17 10.69
N GLU A 427 -1.44 4.25 9.98
CA GLU A 427 -0.07 4.78 10.04
C GLU A 427 0.07 6.05 10.86
N ALA A 428 -0.89 6.97 10.76
CA ALA A 428 -0.81 8.24 11.45
C ALA A 428 -1.24 8.10 12.92
N VAL A 429 -0.51 8.77 13.81
CA VAL A 429 -0.71 8.67 15.25
C VAL A 429 -1.17 9.99 15.85
N TYR A 430 -2.13 9.91 16.77
CA TYR A 430 -2.78 11.06 17.38
C TYR A 430 -2.95 10.88 18.88
N PRO A 431 -2.85 11.93 19.69
CA PRO A 431 -3.24 11.85 21.09
C PRO A 431 -4.69 11.35 21.19
N PRO A 432 -4.97 10.32 21.99
CA PRO A 432 -6.32 9.73 22.03
C PRO A 432 -7.33 10.59 22.79
N GLY A 433 -6.89 11.39 23.74
CA GLY A 433 -7.79 12.16 24.57
C GLY A 433 -8.74 11.26 25.38
N SER A 434 -9.95 11.75 25.63
CA SER A 434 -10.91 11.11 26.55
C SER A 434 -11.42 9.73 26.13
N ILE A 435 -11.09 9.24 24.94
CA ILE A 435 -11.51 7.87 24.53
C ILE A 435 -10.80 6.77 25.34
N VAL A 436 -9.65 7.07 25.97
CA VAL A 436 -8.94 6.09 26.82
C VAL A 436 -9.61 5.83 28.18
N LYS A 437 -10.49 6.71 28.61
CA LYS A 437 -11.06 6.68 29.97
C LYS A 437 -11.68 5.33 30.39
N PRO A 438 -12.52 4.66 29.58
CA PRO A 438 -13.05 3.35 29.93
C PRO A 438 -11.94 2.29 30.09
N LEU A 439 -10.88 2.40 29.27
CA LEU A 439 -9.76 1.48 29.30
C LEU A 439 -8.90 1.68 30.56
N ILE A 440 -8.62 2.94 30.94
CA ILE A 440 -7.88 3.28 32.17
C ILE A 440 -8.62 2.80 33.40
N TYR A 441 -9.96 2.96 33.44
CA TYR A 441 -10.76 2.40 34.52
C TYR A 441 -10.65 0.87 34.58
N ALA A 442 -10.82 0.18 33.43
CA ALA A 442 -10.73 -1.27 33.38
C ALA A 442 -9.36 -1.78 33.88
N GLY A 443 -8.27 -1.11 33.45
CA GLY A 443 -6.92 -1.46 33.90
C GLY A 443 -6.68 -1.20 35.40
N ALA A 444 -7.22 -0.13 35.94
CA ALA A 444 -7.11 0.14 37.38
C ALA A 444 -7.82 -0.92 38.22
N VAL A 445 -8.98 -1.40 37.75
CA VAL A 445 -9.72 -2.49 38.44
C VAL A 445 -9.01 -3.82 38.26
N ALA A 446 -8.56 -4.16 37.06
CA ALA A 446 -7.81 -5.39 36.77
C ALA A 446 -6.52 -5.46 37.60
N ALA A 447 -5.81 -4.34 37.75
CA ALA A 447 -4.61 -4.26 38.59
C ALA A 447 -4.90 -4.18 40.12
N GLY A 448 -6.16 -4.29 40.57
CA GLY A 448 -6.54 -4.18 41.97
C GLY A 448 -6.31 -2.82 42.61
N ARG A 449 -6.11 -1.76 41.81
CA ARG A 449 -5.83 -0.40 42.27
C ARG A 449 -7.11 0.42 42.54
N LEU A 450 -8.25 -0.07 42.03
CA LEU A 450 -9.55 0.58 42.17
C LEU A 450 -10.64 -0.49 42.34
N SER A 451 -11.58 -0.25 43.24
CA SER A 451 -12.81 -1.07 43.26
C SER A 451 -13.68 -0.76 42.05
N ALA A 452 -14.31 -1.78 41.46
CA ALA A 452 -15.25 -1.58 40.35
C ALA A 452 -16.40 -0.61 40.70
N ALA A 453 -16.82 -0.58 41.98
CA ALA A 453 -17.87 0.30 42.52
C ALA A 453 -17.35 1.64 43.06
N ALA A 454 -16.08 1.97 42.87
CA ALA A 454 -15.50 3.20 43.44
C ALA A 454 -16.22 4.47 42.95
N ALA A 455 -16.55 5.33 43.90
CA ALA A 455 -17.08 6.66 43.64
C ALA A 455 -16.03 7.72 43.98
N ILE A 456 -15.87 8.73 43.13
CA ILE A 456 -14.86 9.79 43.27
C ILE A 456 -15.52 11.16 43.09
N ALA A 457 -15.26 12.06 44.02
CA ALA A 457 -15.78 13.42 43.94
C ALA A 457 -15.06 14.29 42.92
N CYS A 458 -15.80 15.06 42.16
CA CYS A 458 -15.28 16.05 41.22
C CYS A 458 -15.35 17.45 41.82
N ASN A 459 -14.22 17.95 42.28
CA ASN A 459 -14.10 19.28 42.86
C ASN A 459 -13.76 20.37 41.84
N GLY A 460 -13.83 20.05 40.55
CA GLY A 460 -13.53 20.98 39.47
C GLY A 460 -12.04 21.08 39.12
N HIS A 461 -11.15 20.94 40.08
CA HIS A 461 -9.69 20.99 39.93
C HIS A 461 -9.02 19.85 40.71
N PHE A 462 -7.87 19.40 40.24
CA PHE A 462 -7.14 18.29 40.88
C PHE A 462 -6.15 18.81 41.93
N TYR A 463 -5.45 19.90 41.63
CA TYR A 463 -4.53 20.55 42.54
C TYR A 463 -5.24 21.75 43.19
N PRO A 464 -5.49 21.76 44.53
CA PRO A 464 -6.16 22.88 45.21
C PRO A 464 -5.39 24.20 45.07
N GLU A 465 -4.06 24.13 45.05
CA GLU A 465 -3.16 25.29 45.00
C GLU A 465 -2.97 25.81 43.55
N PHE A 466 -3.16 24.97 42.55
CA PHE A 466 -3.00 25.30 41.11
C PHE A 466 -4.25 24.89 40.32
N LYS A 467 -5.35 25.57 40.57
CA LYS A 467 -6.69 25.18 40.06
C LYS A 467 -6.79 25.07 38.55
N ASP A 468 -5.99 25.80 37.78
CA ASP A 468 -6.01 25.79 36.31
C ASP A 468 -5.12 24.73 35.70
N ARG A 469 -4.17 24.17 36.44
CA ARG A 469 -3.16 23.23 35.90
C ARG A 469 -3.73 21.86 35.52
N ALA A 470 -4.69 21.34 36.28
CA ALA A 470 -5.37 20.05 36.01
C ALA A 470 -6.83 20.20 36.42
N ARG A 471 -7.64 20.74 35.53
CA ARG A 471 -9.05 21.01 35.78
C ARG A 471 -9.99 20.11 35.00
N CYS A 472 -11.18 19.96 35.53
CA CYS A 472 -12.25 19.34 34.77
C CYS A 472 -12.74 20.31 33.67
N TRP A 473 -13.13 19.75 32.54
CA TRP A 473 -13.56 20.55 31.38
C TRP A 473 -14.77 21.43 31.69
N ILE A 474 -15.63 21.03 32.63
CA ILE A 474 -16.82 21.80 33.05
C ILE A 474 -16.47 22.97 34.00
N TRP A 475 -15.31 22.93 34.68
CA TRP A 475 -14.85 23.97 35.61
C TRP A 475 -14.31 25.17 34.80
N ARG A 476 -15.24 25.97 34.28
CA ARG A 476 -14.97 27.17 33.48
C ARG A 476 -16.01 28.23 33.71
N PRO A 477 -15.68 29.54 33.49
CA PRO A 477 -16.65 30.64 33.63
C PRO A 477 -17.91 30.43 32.78
N GLU A 478 -17.79 29.93 31.58
CA GLU A 478 -18.91 29.68 30.65
C GLU A 478 -19.92 28.66 31.21
N HIS A 479 -19.50 27.83 32.15
CA HIS A 479 -20.33 26.85 32.86
C HIS A 479 -20.60 27.24 34.31
N GLY A 480 -20.38 28.53 34.72
CA GLY A 480 -20.61 29.01 36.06
C GLY A 480 -19.68 28.40 37.13
N MET A 481 -18.48 27.90 36.70
CA MET A 481 -17.52 27.23 37.62
C MET A 481 -18.14 26.05 38.39
N THR A 482 -19.11 25.36 37.80
CA THR A 482 -19.77 24.21 38.41
C THR A 482 -18.89 22.95 38.41
N THR A 483 -19.27 21.93 39.16
CA THR A 483 -18.59 20.65 39.24
C THR A 483 -19.54 19.50 38.90
N HIS A 484 -19.02 18.39 38.43
CA HIS A 484 -19.88 17.22 38.17
C HIS A 484 -20.50 16.70 39.48
N SER A 485 -19.79 16.76 40.60
CA SER A 485 -20.34 16.35 41.88
C SER A 485 -21.48 17.25 42.38
N ALA A 486 -21.44 18.54 42.07
CA ALA A 486 -22.54 19.43 42.34
C ALA A 486 -23.79 19.14 41.48
N ILE A 487 -23.56 18.68 40.24
CA ILE A 487 -24.67 18.33 39.32
C ILE A 487 -25.35 17.00 39.72
N VAL A 488 -24.60 16.01 40.21
CA VAL A 488 -25.15 14.70 40.57
C VAL A 488 -25.45 14.57 42.05
N ASP A 489 -25.25 15.62 42.83
CA ASP A 489 -25.43 15.69 44.28
C ASP A 489 -24.63 14.60 45.02
N GLY A 490 -23.32 14.48 44.71
CA GLY A 490 -22.43 13.53 45.35
C GLY A 490 -21.21 13.11 44.53
N PRO A 491 -20.44 12.13 45.00
CA PRO A 491 -19.35 11.56 44.23
C PRO A 491 -19.86 10.78 43.01
N LEU A 492 -19.09 10.82 41.90
CA LEU A 492 -19.47 10.17 40.66
C LEU A 492 -19.13 8.66 40.72
N SER A 493 -20.09 7.83 40.34
CA SER A 493 -19.81 6.47 39.89
C SER A 493 -19.04 6.47 38.59
N ILE A 494 -18.51 5.32 38.14
CA ILE A 494 -17.81 5.22 36.84
C ILE A 494 -18.76 5.54 35.68
N GLU A 495 -20.01 5.11 35.74
CA GLU A 495 -21.01 5.37 34.70
C GLU A 495 -21.25 6.89 34.57
N ALA A 496 -21.44 7.60 35.68
CA ALA A 496 -21.60 9.03 35.69
C ALA A 496 -20.31 9.77 35.23
N ALA A 497 -19.14 9.23 35.57
CA ALA A 497 -17.87 9.82 35.19
C ALA A 497 -17.58 9.63 33.67
N LEU A 498 -17.94 8.48 33.09
CA LEU A 498 -17.80 8.20 31.65
C LEU A 498 -18.81 9.01 30.83
N SER A 499 -20.09 8.99 31.21
CA SER A 499 -21.15 9.70 30.48
C SER A 499 -20.90 11.22 30.41
N ARG A 500 -20.38 11.81 31.49
CA ARG A 500 -20.02 13.24 31.59
C ARG A 500 -18.56 13.54 31.25
N SER A 501 -17.77 12.53 30.92
CA SER A 501 -16.34 12.67 30.61
C SER A 501 -15.53 13.42 31.68
N CYS A 502 -15.75 13.14 32.97
CA CYS A 502 -15.14 13.84 34.09
C CYS A 502 -13.61 13.64 34.15
N ASN A 503 -12.81 14.71 34.01
CA ASN A 503 -11.36 14.60 34.07
C ASN A 503 -10.86 14.24 35.49
N ILE A 504 -11.45 14.81 36.53
CA ILE A 504 -11.00 14.61 37.92
C ILE A 504 -11.08 13.13 38.33
N TYR A 505 -12.16 12.45 37.95
CA TYR A 505 -12.27 11.02 38.18
C TYR A 505 -11.05 10.25 37.61
N PHE A 506 -10.71 10.48 36.34
CA PHE A 506 -9.63 9.75 35.66
C PHE A 506 -8.23 10.24 36.05
N PHE A 507 -8.05 11.47 36.45
CA PHE A 507 -6.81 11.91 37.10
C PHE A 507 -6.57 11.10 38.39
N SER A 508 -7.61 10.93 39.21
CA SER A 508 -7.54 10.15 40.46
C SER A 508 -7.27 8.66 40.19
N VAL A 509 -7.88 8.08 39.15
CA VAL A 509 -7.65 6.72 38.74
C VAL A 509 -6.19 6.51 38.29
N ALA A 510 -5.69 7.38 37.40
CA ALA A 510 -4.32 7.33 36.93
C ALA A 510 -3.28 7.51 38.06
N GLN A 511 -3.58 8.43 39.01
CA GLN A 511 -2.73 8.61 40.20
C GLN A 511 -2.63 7.31 41.00
N LYS A 512 -3.76 6.58 41.18
CA LYS A 512 -3.79 5.31 41.91
C LYS A 512 -3.03 4.20 41.19
N MET A 513 -3.05 4.18 39.84
CA MET A 513 -2.27 3.25 39.02
C MET A 513 -0.77 3.56 39.08
N GLY A 514 -0.40 4.85 39.21
CA GLY A 514 0.96 5.34 39.09
C GLY A 514 1.43 5.37 37.62
N LEU A 515 2.54 6.09 37.37
CA LEU A 515 3.05 6.32 36.03
C LEU A 515 3.32 4.98 35.28
N ARG A 516 4.07 4.10 35.94
CA ARG A 516 4.41 2.78 35.33
C ARG A 516 3.15 1.95 35.06
N GLY A 517 2.23 1.86 36.00
CA GLY A 517 0.99 1.10 35.81
C GLY A 517 0.14 1.61 34.66
N VAL A 518 0.07 2.94 34.44
CA VAL A 518 -0.66 3.51 33.29
C VAL A 518 0.07 3.20 31.97
N VAL A 519 1.39 3.36 31.91
CA VAL A 519 2.18 3.10 30.70
C VAL A 519 2.17 1.62 30.32
N ASP A 520 2.36 0.73 31.30
CA ASP A 520 2.34 -0.72 31.07
C ASP A 520 0.94 -1.19 30.60
N TRP A 521 -0.14 -0.60 31.15
CA TRP A 521 -1.48 -0.87 30.67
C TRP A 521 -1.70 -0.46 29.20
N TYR A 522 -1.16 0.68 28.77
CA TYR A 522 -1.19 1.06 27.37
C TYR A 522 -0.42 0.07 26.49
N ARG A 523 0.73 -0.43 26.94
CA ARG A 523 1.50 -1.46 26.20
C ARG A 523 0.72 -2.77 26.11
N GLU A 524 0.05 -3.17 27.18
CA GLU A 524 -0.82 -4.37 27.19
C GLU A 524 -2.03 -4.22 26.25
N LEU A 525 -2.53 -3.01 26.05
CA LEU A 525 -3.55 -2.71 25.04
C LEU A 525 -3.01 -2.68 23.60
N GLY A 526 -1.71 -2.77 23.40
CA GLY A 526 -1.08 -2.87 22.08
C GLY A 526 -0.31 -1.64 21.61
N LEU A 527 -0.15 -0.61 22.46
CA LEU A 527 0.65 0.55 22.10
C LEU A 527 2.16 0.25 22.23
N GLY A 528 2.96 0.90 21.38
CA GLY A 528 4.40 0.69 21.32
C GLY A 528 4.80 -0.53 20.48
N ARG A 529 3.84 -1.15 19.80
CA ARG A 529 4.05 -2.21 18.81
C ARG A 529 2.98 -2.17 17.73
N THR A 530 3.29 -2.72 16.56
CA THR A 530 2.28 -2.99 15.54
C THR A 530 1.37 -4.15 15.98
N LEU A 531 0.09 -4.13 15.60
CA LEU A 531 -0.86 -5.18 15.92
C LEU A 531 -0.62 -6.46 15.10
N GLY A 532 0.14 -6.36 14.01
CA GLY A 532 0.37 -7.49 13.12
C GLY A 532 -0.87 -7.84 12.29
N THR A 533 -1.53 -6.83 11.78
CA THR A 533 -2.77 -6.96 10.99
C THR A 533 -2.58 -7.63 9.64
N GLY A 534 -1.35 -7.78 9.18
CA GLY A 534 -0.99 -8.24 7.84
C GLY A 534 -0.69 -7.11 6.86
N LEU A 535 -0.94 -5.83 7.20
CA LEU A 535 -0.61 -4.70 6.30
C LEU A 535 0.87 -4.61 5.93
N GLN A 536 1.75 -5.11 6.80
CA GLN A 536 3.21 -5.16 6.61
C GLN A 536 3.72 -6.51 6.08
N GLY A 537 2.84 -7.39 5.65
CA GLY A 537 3.18 -8.74 5.23
C GLY A 537 3.44 -9.70 6.42
N PRO A 538 3.89 -10.93 6.14
CA PRO A 538 4.08 -11.99 7.14
C PRO A 538 5.39 -11.84 7.95
N GLN A 539 6.05 -10.71 7.89
CA GLN A 539 7.33 -10.48 8.58
C GLN A 539 7.16 -10.42 10.10
N PRO A 540 8.08 -11.00 10.89
CA PRO A 540 8.09 -10.83 12.34
C PRO A 540 8.40 -9.38 12.74
N ALA A 541 8.01 -8.98 13.96
CA ALA A 541 8.06 -7.59 14.43
C ALA A 541 9.45 -6.93 14.32
N ASP A 542 10.52 -7.69 14.53
CA ASP A 542 11.92 -7.21 14.44
C ASP A 542 12.37 -6.86 13.01
N ARG A 543 11.61 -7.27 12.00
CA ARG A 543 11.88 -7.00 10.57
C ARG A 543 10.85 -6.11 9.91
N ARG A 544 9.78 -5.72 10.63
CA ARG A 544 8.78 -4.80 10.11
C ARG A 544 9.30 -3.37 10.16
N GLY A 545 9.16 -2.65 9.04
CA GLY A 545 9.33 -1.20 9.01
C GLY A 545 8.10 -0.47 9.54
N ASP A 546 8.11 0.86 9.49
CA ASP A 546 6.99 1.71 9.92
C ASP A 546 5.92 1.91 8.81
N ALA A 547 6.13 1.38 7.62
CA ALA A 547 5.17 1.50 6.51
C ALA A 547 3.98 0.55 6.69
N GLY A 548 2.76 1.04 6.43
CA GLY A 548 1.52 0.28 6.47
C GLY A 548 0.85 0.18 7.83
N GLU A 549 1.58 0.15 8.95
CA GLU A 549 1.03 0.08 10.31
C GLU A 549 1.99 0.68 11.33
N SER A 550 1.53 1.65 12.10
CA SER A 550 2.33 2.29 13.16
C SER A 550 2.23 1.55 14.49
N ALA A 551 3.34 1.50 15.21
CA ALA A 551 3.39 1.01 16.60
C ALA A 551 2.66 1.94 17.60
N GLY A 552 2.31 3.17 17.23
CA GLY A 552 1.87 4.19 18.17
C GLY A 552 3.02 4.75 19.01
N ILE A 553 2.70 5.69 19.87
CA ILE A 553 3.67 6.32 20.78
C ILE A 553 3.28 6.00 22.22
N VAL A 554 4.22 5.47 22.97
CA VAL A 554 4.15 5.29 24.42
C VAL A 554 5.55 5.47 25.00
N PRO A 555 5.72 6.04 26.20
CA PRO A 555 7.06 6.21 26.77
C PRO A 555 7.86 4.91 26.77
N ASN A 556 9.05 4.93 26.24
CA ASN A 556 10.01 3.80 26.32
C ASN A 556 10.70 3.78 27.68
N GLU A 557 11.57 2.80 27.96
CA GLU A 557 12.23 2.67 29.25
C GLU A 557 13.19 3.84 29.60
N GLU A 558 13.77 4.50 28.59
CA GLU A 558 14.60 5.69 28.79
C GLU A 558 13.73 6.89 29.17
N ASP A 559 12.59 7.08 28.49
CA ASP A 559 11.61 8.10 28.82
C ASP A 559 11.04 7.87 30.22
N MET A 560 10.72 6.62 30.57
CA MET A 560 10.23 6.24 31.90
C MET A 560 11.23 6.64 32.98
N LYS A 561 12.53 6.32 32.83
CA LYS A 561 13.58 6.71 33.79
C LYS A 561 13.64 8.23 33.97
N LYS A 562 13.54 9.00 32.88
CA LYS A 562 13.50 10.47 32.91
C LYS A 562 12.28 11.01 33.66
N LEU A 563 11.10 10.45 33.37
CA LEU A 563 9.83 10.86 34.00
C LEU A 563 9.81 10.51 35.50
N GLU A 564 10.26 9.32 35.88
CA GLU A 564 10.35 8.85 37.27
C GLU A 564 11.36 9.67 38.07
N SER A 565 12.52 10.01 37.48
CA SER A 565 13.55 10.84 38.13
C SER A 565 13.04 12.26 38.46
N ARG A 566 12.19 12.82 37.59
CA ARG A 566 11.58 14.14 37.80
C ARG A 566 10.42 14.11 38.80
N ARG A 567 9.97 12.92 39.22
CA ARG A 567 8.76 12.71 40.03
C ARG A 567 7.54 13.41 39.42
N ASP A 568 7.39 13.31 38.10
CA ASP A 568 6.38 14.07 37.37
C ASP A 568 4.98 13.46 37.56
N ALA A 569 4.36 13.83 38.67
CA ALA A 569 2.98 13.46 38.97
C ALA A 569 1.98 14.00 37.94
N PHE A 570 2.30 15.11 37.27
CA PHE A 570 1.43 15.71 36.27
C PHE A 570 1.31 14.86 35.02
N THR A 571 2.44 14.34 34.51
CA THR A 571 2.42 13.41 33.37
C THR A 571 1.58 12.16 33.66
N THR A 572 1.67 11.63 34.89
CA THR A 572 0.85 10.45 35.27
C THR A 572 -0.66 10.75 35.13
N ILE A 573 -1.15 11.87 35.64
CA ILE A 573 -2.58 12.17 35.62
C ILE A 573 -3.08 12.51 34.21
N ILE A 574 -2.29 13.21 33.38
CA ILE A 574 -2.72 13.55 32.01
C ILE A 574 -2.73 12.32 31.08
N LEU A 575 -1.85 11.34 31.30
CA LEU A 575 -1.94 10.03 30.62
C LEU A 575 -3.28 9.34 30.91
N GLY A 576 -3.85 9.51 32.11
CA GLY A 576 -5.17 8.96 32.45
C GLY A 576 -6.34 9.52 31.64
N ILE A 577 -6.14 10.61 30.91
CA ILE A 577 -7.12 11.20 30.01
C ILE A 577 -6.63 11.21 28.55
N GLY A 578 -5.58 10.45 28.24
CA GLY A 578 -5.05 10.30 26.89
C GLY A 578 -4.35 11.54 26.34
N GLN A 579 -3.67 12.27 27.21
CA GLN A 579 -2.84 13.43 26.87
C GLN A 579 -1.40 13.18 27.31
N GLY A 580 -0.46 14.00 26.82
CA GLY A 580 0.96 13.84 27.10
C GLY A 580 1.65 12.92 26.10
N PRO A 581 2.69 12.16 26.51
CA PRO A 581 3.53 11.39 25.60
C PRO A 581 2.89 10.05 25.18
N VAL A 582 1.64 10.10 24.72
CA VAL A 582 0.89 8.96 24.21
C VAL A 582 0.16 9.35 22.93
N ALA A 583 0.32 8.52 21.89
CA ALA A 583 -0.44 8.66 20.67
C ALA A 583 -0.66 7.28 20.05
N TRP A 584 -1.81 7.08 19.42
CA TRP A 584 -2.17 5.82 18.76
C TRP A 584 -2.92 6.07 17.46
N THR A 585 -3.06 5.02 16.66
CA THR A 585 -3.83 5.06 15.43
C THR A 585 -5.31 4.81 15.70
N PRO A 586 -6.23 5.22 14.82
CA PRO A 586 -7.63 4.81 14.86
C PRO A 586 -7.83 3.28 14.93
N LEU A 587 -6.98 2.52 14.25
CA LEU A 587 -6.97 1.06 14.28
C LEU A 587 -6.66 0.52 15.69
N GLN A 588 -5.63 1.06 16.35
CA GLN A 588 -5.31 0.70 17.73
C GLN A 588 -6.44 1.08 18.70
N ALA A 589 -7.08 2.22 18.48
CA ALA A 589 -8.23 2.65 19.28
C ALA A 589 -9.41 1.69 19.17
N ALA A 590 -9.79 1.30 17.94
CA ALA A 590 -10.86 0.34 17.70
C ALA A 590 -10.52 -1.05 18.28
N ASN A 591 -9.27 -1.52 18.13
CA ASN A 591 -8.82 -2.79 18.68
C ASN A 591 -8.86 -2.82 20.22
N ALA A 592 -8.46 -1.73 20.87
CA ALA A 592 -8.53 -1.60 22.32
C ALA A 592 -9.99 -1.63 22.85
N PHE A 593 -10.94 -1.01 22.14
CA PHE A 593 -12.36 -1.10 22.47
C PHE A 593 -12.92 -2.50 22.21
N ALA A 594 -12.52 -3.17 21.13
CA ALA A 594 -12.87 -4.56 20.90
C ALA A 594 -12.33 -5.47 22.00
N THR A 595 -11.11 -5.24 22.49
CA THR A 595 -10.52 -5.97 23.62
C THR A 595 -11.34 -5.75 24.92
N LEU A 596 -11.75 -4.51 25.21
CA LEU A 596 -12.66 -4.21 26.32
C LEU A 596 -14.00 -4.96 26.18
N ALA A 597 -14.58 -4.96 24.98
CA ALA A 597 -15.83 -5.65 24.67
C ALA A 597 -15.73 -7.16 24.91
N ARG A 598 -14.59 -7.76 24.61
CA ARG A 598 -14.28 -9.18 24.83
C ARG A 598 -13.90 -9.52 26.27
N GLY A 599 -13.98 -8.56 27.20
CA GLY A 599 -13.60 -8.79 28.60
C GLY A 599 -12.09 -8.91 28.83
N GLY A 600 -11.27 -8.36 27.94
CA GLY A 600 -9.82 -8.43 28.02
C GLY A 600 -9.17 -9.50 27.14
N LEU A 601 -9.95 -10.36 26.47
CA LEU A 601 -9.39 -11.34 25.54
C LEU A 601 -8.63 -10.64 24.42
N LEU A 602 -7.34 -10.92 24.35
CA LEU A 602 -6.44 -10.37 23.34
C LEU A 602 -6.62 -11.13 22.02
N LEU A 603 -7.11 -10.42 21.05
CA LEU A 603 -7.26 -10.85 19.68
C LEU A 603 -6.97 -9.62 18.79
N ASP A 604 -5.73 -9.51 18.36
CA ASP A 604 -5.31 -8.36 17.56
C ASP A 604 -6.06 -8.34 16.22
N ALA A 605 -6.42 -7.13 15.80
CA ALA A 605 -7.11 -6.90 14.54
C ALA A 605 -6.35 -7.50 13.36
N ARG A 606 -7.07 -7.95 12.31
CA ARG A 606 -6.48 -8.49 11.09
C ARG A 606 -7.17 -7.92 9.85
N VAL A 607 -6.37 -7.65 8.83
CA VAL A 607 -6.79 -7.21 7.49
C VAL A 607 -6.71 -8.38 6.51
N VAL A 608 -5.77 -9.29 6.72
CA VAL A 608 -5.59 -10.50 5.92
C VAL A 608 -6.28 -11.67 6.63
N ARG A 609 -7.06 -12.45 5.87
CA ARG A 609 -7.85 -13.55 6.40
C ARG A 609 -7.08 -14.87 6.49
N ASP A 610 -6.11 -15.06 5.60
CA ASP A 610 -5.30 -16.29 5.55
C ASP A 610 -4.30 -16.28 6.71
N ASP A 611 -4.46 -17.19 7.68
CA ASP A 611 -3.60 -17.29 8.85
C ASP A 611 -2.13 -17.60 8.48
N ALA A 612 -1.88 -18.33 7.38
CA ALA A 612 -0.52 -18.59 6.89
C ALA A 612 0.17 -17.35 6.33
N ALA A 613 -0.60 -16.32 5.97
CA ALA A 613 -0.12 -15.05 5.48
C ALA A 613 -0.01 -13.99 6.59
N LEU A 614 -0.43 -14.27 7.83
CA LEU A 614 -0.33 -13.36 8.96
C LEU A 614 1.03 -13.48 9.66
N PRO A 615 1.49 -12.40 10.32
CA PRO A 615 2.69 -12.46 11.15
C PRO A 615 2.56 -13.47 12.30
N PRO A 616 3.64 -14.20 12.65
CA PRO A 616 3.59 -15.25 13.65
C PRO A 616 3.53 -14.74 15.11
N ASP A 617 3.80 -13.45 15.32
CA ASP A 617 3.93 -12.81 16.64
C ASP A 617 2.66 -12.06 17.09
N ARG A 618 1.50 -12.41 16.54
CA ARG A 618 0.20 -11.85 16.97
C ARG A 618 -0.11 -12.27 18.40
N ARG A 619 -0.65 -11.31 19.17
CA ARG A 619 -0.93 -11.56 20.59
C ARG A 619 -2.11 -12.47 20.80
N THR A 620 -1.97 -13.33 21.78
CA THR A 620 -3.02 -14.17 22.35
C THR A 620 -2.96 -14.08 23.88
N GLY A 621 -4.07 -14.31 24.55
CA GLY A 621 -4.15 -14.26 26.02
C GLY A 621 -5.30 -13.40 26.53
N SER A 622 -5.25 -13.02 27.80
CA SER A 622 -6.29 -12.20 28.43
C SER A 622 -5.67 -11.16 29.37
N LEU A 623 -6.27 -9.97 29.40
CA LEU A 623 -5.93 -8.90 30.37
C LEU A 623 -6.70 -9.06 31.70
N GLU A 624 -7.42 -10.14 31.89
CA GLU A 624 -8.16 -10.47 33.12
C GLU A 624 -9.05 -9.32 33.61
N ILE A 625 -9.77 -8.63 32.70
CA ILE A 625 -10.69 -7.54 33.07
C ILE A 625 -11.87 -8.15 33.84
N PRO A 626 -12.12 -7.77 35.12
CA PRO A 626 -13.24 -8.31 35.86
C PRO A 626 -14.57 -8.00 35.18
N ALA A 627 -15.48 -8.99 35.14
CA ALA A 627 -16.78 -8.88 34.46
C ALA A 627 -17.60 -7.66 34.95
N GLU A 628 -17.54 -7.35 36.26
CA GLU A 628 -18.20 -6.18 36.83
C GLU A 628 -17.59 -4.85 36.29
N ALA A 629 -16.26 -4.78 36.15
CA ALA A 629 -15.60 -3.60 35.57
C ALA A 629 -16.00 -3.40 34.10
N ARG A 630 -15.99 -4.49 33.31
CA ARG A 630 -16.47 -4.49 31.94
C ARG A 630 -17.92 -4.01 31.85
N ARG A 631 -18.83 -4.62 32.59
CA ARG A 631 -20.27 -4.28 32.59
C ARG A 631 -20.48 -2.79 32.89
N ARG A 632 -19.82 -2.25 33.94
CA ARG A 632 -19.93 -0.84 34.34
C ARG A 632 -19.33 0.10 33.29
N ALA A 633 -18.21 -0.27 32.69
CA ALA A 633 -17.60 0.52 31.62
C ALA A 633 -18.53 0.59 30.40
N LEU A 634 -19.11 -0.53 29.97
CA LEU A 634 -20.07 -0.57 28.85
C LEU A 634 -21.35 0.23 29.17
N GLU A 635 -21.86 0.16 30.40
CA GLU A 635 -23.00 0.94 30.83
C GLU A 635 -22.69 2.46 30.81
N GLY A 636 -21.50 2.88 31.28
CA GLY A 636 -21.06 4.26 31.20
C GLY A 636 -20.91 4.76 29.77
N LEU A 637 -20.42 3.90 28.85
CA LEU A 637 -20.34 4.21 27.42
C LEU A 637 -21.73 4.33 26.78
N ARG A 638 -22.69 3.48 27.19
CA ARG A 638 -24.07 3.58 26.76
C ARG A 638 -24.69 4.90 27.20
N GLN A 639 -24.56 5.25 28.48
CA GLN A 639 -25.05 6.52 29.01
C GLN A 639 -24.40 7.76 28.36
N ALA A 640 -23.17 7.65 27.92
CA ALA A 640 -22.48 8.75 27.22
C ALA A 640 -23.15 9.08 25.86
N VAL A 641 -23.86 8.14 25.28
CA VAL A 641 -24.58 8.28 24.00
C VAL A 641 -26.09 8.48 24.20
N GLU A 642 -26.70 7.68 25.09
CA GLU A 642 -28.18 7.65 25.22
C GLU A 642 -28.73 8.67 26.25
N ALA A 643 -27.96 9.01 27.30
CA ALA A 643 -28.45 9.91 28.31
C ALA A 643 -28.36 11.39 27.84
N THR A 644 -29.38 12.19 28.12
CA THR A 644 -29.46 13.60 27.68
C THR A 644 -28.28 14.49 28.14
N HIS A 645 -27.60 14.06 29.18
CA HIS A 645 -26.37 14.73 29.70
C HIS A 645 -25.08 14.13 29.11
N GLY A 646 -25.17 13.08 28.30
CA GLY A 646 -24.04 12.41 27.70
C GLY A 646 -23.32 13.27 26.69
N THR A 647 -21.99 13.19 26.68
CA THR A 647 -21.16 14.00 25.76
C THR A 647 -21.28 13.61 24.28
N GLY A 648 -21.84 12.44 24.00
CA GLY A 648 -22.13 11.91 22.66
C GLY A 648 -23.62 11.83 22.35
N HIS A 649 -24.50 12.43 23.18
CA HIS A 649 -25.94 12.30 23.01
C HIS A 649 -26.49 13.21 21.90
N HIS A 650 -26.10 14.46 21.85
CA HIS A 650 -26.69 15.42 20.92
C HIS A 650 -25.71 16.49 20.43
N VAL A 651 -25.97 16.97 19.22
CA VAL A 651 -25.42 18.22 18.69
C VAL A 651 -26.34 19.37 19.16
N ARG A 652 -25.74 20.48 19.59
CA ARG A 652 -26.45 21.72 19.87
C ARG A 652 -26.10 22.76 18.84
N TYR A 653 -27.08 23.31 18.18
CA TYR A 653 -26.96 24.34 17.17
C TYR A 653 -26.97 25.76 17.77
N GLY A 654 -26.62 26.76 16.94
CA GLY A 654 -26.54 28.16 17.38
C GLY A 654 -27.87 28.76 17.80
N ASP A 655 -28.99 28.28 17.29
CA ASP A 655 -30.37 28.66 17.67
C ASP A 655 -30.84 28.00 18.97
N GLY A 656 -30.01 27.16 19.60
CA GLY A 656 -30.33 26.42 20.82
C GLY A 656 -30.98 25.06 20.61
N THR A 657 -31.35 24.72 19.37
CA THR A 657 -31.90 23.40 19.00
C THR A 657 -30.93 22.29 19.33
N ARG A 658 -31.46 21.13 19.78
CA ARG A 658 -30.67 19.94 20.09
C ARG A 658 -31.18 18.79 19.25
N GLU A 659 -30.25 18.06 18.64
CA GLU A 659 -30.53 16.87 17.82
C GLU A 659 -29.70 15.68 18.31
N ALA A 660 -30.33 14.53 18.51
CA ALA A 660 -29.62 13.31 18.87
C ALA A 660 -28.60 12.94 17.79
N ILE A 661 -27.41 12.50 18.20
CA ILE A 661 -26.37 12.08 17.27
C ILE A 661 -26.69 10.67 16.74
N PHE A 662 -26.97 9.72 17.63
CA PHE A 662 -27.23 8.33 17.27
C PHE A 662 -28.72 8.03 17.36
N ASP A 663 -29.41 8.12 16.23
CA ASP A 663 -30.83 7.77 16.08
C ASP A 663 -31.03 6.71 14.99
N VAL A 664 -30.22 5.63 15.07
CA VAL A 664 -30.29 4.51 14.12
C VAL A 664 -31.26 3.46 14.66
N PRO A 665 -32.40 3.22 13.96
CA PRO A 665 -33.41 2.29 14.43
C PRO A 665 -32.87 0.87 14.61
N GLY A 666 -33.23 0.24 15.73
CA GLY A 666 -32.83 -1.16 16.00
C GLY A 666 -31.38 -1.35 16.43
N VAL A 667 -30.59 -0.29 16.51
CA VAL A 667 -29.17 -0.33 16.87
C VAL A 667 -28.93 0.27 18.23
N ARG A 668 -27.96 -0.27 18.95
CA ARG A 668 -27.41 0.28 20.22
C ARG A 668 -25.95 0.68 20.02
N VAL A 669 -25.63 1.92 20.40
CA VAL A 669 -24.28 2.43 20.38
C VAL A 669 -23.80 2.70 21.82
N MET A 670 -22.61 2.25 22.14
CA MET A 670 -21.93 2.48 23.42
C MET A 670 -20.60 3.15 23.09
N GLY A 671 -20.48 4.46 23.30
CA GLY A 671 -19.33 5.17 22.77
C GLY A 671 -18.77 6.27 23.66
N LYS A 672 -17.58 6.73 23.30
CA LYS A 672 -16.88 7.81 23.99
C LYS A 672 -16.41 8.85 22.99
N THR A 673 -16.78 10.09 23.24
CA THR A 673 -16.22 11.25 22.55
C THR A 673 -14.84 11.59 23.09
N GLY A 674 -13.93 11.96 22.20
CA GLY A 674 -12.60 12.48 22.52
C GLY A 674 -12.39 13.86 21.90
N THR A 675 -11.71 14.70 22.63
CA THR A 675 -11.17 15.98 22.17
C THR A 675 -9.73 15.99 22.59
N ALA A 676 -8.82 15.92 21.64
CA ALA A 676 -7.40 15.78 21.90
C ALA A 676 -6.64 16.96 21.33
N GLN A 677 -5.72 17.54 22.13
CA GLN A 677 -4.92 18.66 21.67
C GLN A 677 -4.14 18.30 20.42
N ALA A 678 -4.34 19.11 19.37
CA ALA A 678 -3.61 19.01 18.13
C ALA A 678 -2.34 19.88 18.16
N PRO A 679 -1.29 19.50 17.41
CA PRO A 679 -0.17 20.39 17.19
C PRO A 679 -0.63 21.68 16.49
N PRO A 680 0.12 22.79 16.59
CA PRO A 680 -0.19 24.00 15.84
C PRO A 680 -0.31 23.69 14.35
N MET A 681 -1.42 24.11 13.73
CA MET A 681 -1.59 23.98 12.29
C MET A 681 -0.77 25.07 11.59
N VAL A 682 0.09 24.65 10.70
CA VAL A 682 0.81 25.54 9.79
C VAL A 682 -0.02 25.73 8.54
N TRP A 683 -0.29 26.98 8.20
CA TRP A 683 -1.09 27.36 7.04
C TRP A 683 -0.18 28.04 6.01
N ASP A 684 -0.17 27.47 4.82
CA ASP A 684 0.47 27.98 3.63
C ASP A 684 -0.68 28.36 2.70
N GLU A 685 -0.96 29.67 2.59
CA GLU A 685 -2.18 30.17 1.92
C GLU A 685 -2.07 30.05 0.39
N ASP A 686 -0.90 30.29 -0.16
CA ASP A 686 -0.68 30.30 -1.62
C ASP A 686 0.03 29.06 -2.15
N GLY A 687 0.52 28.16 -1.28
CA GLY A 687 1.18 26.91 -1.67
C GLY A 687 2.63 27.11 -2.13
N ASP A 688 3.27 28.22 -1.76
CA ASP A 688 4.66 28.50 -2.13
C ASP A 688 5.70 27.79 -1.24
N GLY A 689 5.23 27.02 -0.23
CA GLY A 689 6.06 26.29 0.74
C GLY A 689 6.48 27.15 1.93
N LYS A 690 6.09 28.41 2.01
CA LYS A 690 6.33 29.27 3.15
C LYS A 690 5.15 29.23 4.13
N ARG A 691 5.45 29.52 5.38
CA ARG A 691 4.51 29.46 6.50
C ARG A 691 3.97 30.85 6.79
N GLU A 692 2.78 31.22 6.26
CA GLU A 692 2.20 32.54 6.51
C GLU A 692 1.54 32.62 7.87
N ARG A 693 0.89 31.54 8.32
CA ARG A 693 0.11 31.55 9.56
C ARG A 693 0.28 30.25 10.37
N SER A 694 0.29 30.39 11.69
CA SER A 694 0.25 29.28 12.64
C SER A 694 -0.95 29.42 13.55
N ILE A 695 -1.90 28.48 13.47
CA ILE A 695 -3.10 28.44 14.30
C ILE A 695 -2.84 27.48 15.47
N ARG A 696 -2.98 27.96 16.70
CA ARG A 696 -2.75 27.18 17.93
C ARG A 696 -4.06 26.91 18.66
N GLY A 697 -4.04 25.96 19.57
CA GLY A 697 -5.20 25.67 20.44
C GLY A 697 -6.31 24.87 19.74
N LEU A 698 -6.01 24.29 18.55
CA LEU A 698 -6.90 23.38 17.85
C LEU A 698 -6.89 22.00 18.50
N ASP A 699 -7.99 21.27 18.32
CA ASP A 699 -8.15 19.92 18.83
C ASP A 699 -8.51 18.95 17.70
N HIS A 700 -8.05 17.70 17.78
CA HIS A 700 -8.58 16.59 16.99
C HIS A 700 -9.89 16.09 17.59
N ALA A 701 -10.86 15.78 16.73
CA ALA A 701 -12.13 15.20 17.15
C ALA A 701 -12.10 13.66 17.03
N TRP A 702 -12.42 12.97 18.13
CA TRP A 702 -12.51 11.53 18.20
C TRP A 702 -13.92 11.06 18.60
N PHE A 703 -14.31 9.93 18.02
CA PHE A 703 -15.35 9.08 18.57
C PHE A 703 -14.89 7.62 18.47
N THR A 704 -14.98 6.89 19.58
CA THR A 704 -14.73 5.44 19.55
C THR A 704 -15.84 4.75 20.33
N GLY A 705 -16.44 3.74 19.72
CA GLY A 705 -17.60 3.08 20.30
C GLY A 705 -17.75 1.63 19.87
N LEU A 706 -18.68 0.98 20.53
CA LEU A 706 -19.11 -0.38 20.32
C LEU A 706 -20.56 -0.37 19.83
N VAL A 707 -20.87 -1.23 18.87
CA VAL A 707 -22.17 -1.26 18.20
C VAL A 707 -22.75 -2.66 18.30
N ALA A 708 -24.04 -2.75 18.58
CA ALA A 708 -24.80 -4.00 18.64
C ALA A 708 -26.20 -3.80 18.08
N ASP A 709 -26.87 -4.86 17.68
CA ASP A 709 -28.34 -4.83 17.52
C ASP A 709 -28.99 -4.57 18.90
N ARG A 710 -30.11 -3.84 18.93
CA ARG A 710 -30.75 -3.42 20.20
C ARG A 710 -31.17 -4.62 21.08
N GLY A 711 -31.44 -5.76 20.48
CA GLY A 711 -31.76 -7.01 21.18
C GLY A 711 -30.56 -7.78 21.72
N ASP A 712 -29.38 -7.51 21.22
CA ASP A 712 -28.17 -8.25 21.60
C ASP A 712 -27.64 -7.77 22.95
N SER A 713 -27.14 -8.71 23.78
CA SER A 713 -26.49 -8.41 25.05
C SER A 713 -25.04 -7.91 24.86
N GLU A 714 -24.39 -8.37 23.78
CA GLU A 714 -22.96 -8.17 23.53
C GLU A 714 -22.70 -7.27 22.31
N PRO A 715 -21.68 -6.41 22.37
CA PRO A 715 -21.25 -5.62 21.21
C PRO A 715 -20.73 -6.51 20.10
N ARG A 716 -21.06 -6.15 18.84
CA ARG A 716 -20.64 -6.90 17.66
C ARG A 716 -19.53 -6.22 16.88
N TYR A 717 -19.55 -4.88 16.85
CA TYR A 717 -18.56 -4.09 16.10
C TYR A 717 -17.95 -3.03 17.00
N ALA A 718 -16.64 -2.78 16.79
CA ALA A 718 -15.94 -1.62 17.34
C ALA A 718 -15.69 -0.64 16.19
N VAL A 719 -16.07 0.62 16.42
CA VAL A 719 -15.94 1.72 15.46
C VAL A 719 -15.06 2.80 16.05
N ALA A 720 -14.04 3.24 15.33
CA ALA A 720 -13.24 4.42 15.69
C ALA A 720 -13.27 5.42 14.54
N VAL A 721 -13.56 6.69 14.87
CA VAL A 721 -13.55 7.81 13.94
C VAL A 721 -12.65 8.91 14.47
N LEU A 722 -11.80 9.42 13.57
CA LEU A 722 -10.94 10.58 13.80
C LEU A 722 -11.24 11.64 12.73
N VAL A 723 -11.33 12.90 13.14
CA VAL A 723 -11.30 14.05 12.24
C VAL A 723 -10.21 15.01 12.71
N GLU A 724 -9.16 15.16 11.87
CA GLU A 724 -8.05 16.07 12.20
C GLU A 724 -8.55 17.50 12.33
N TYR A 725 -8.14 18.18 13.42
CA TYR A 725 -8.53 19.56 13.71
C TYR A 725 -10.05 19.80 13.73
N GLY A 726 -10.83 18.73 13.89
CA GLY A 726 -12.30 18.79 13.92
C GLY A 726 -12.89 19.33 15.23
N GLY A 727 -12.06 19.68 16.20
CA GLY A 727 -12.48 20.27 17.47
C GLY A 727 -13.20 19.28 18.38
N SER A 728 -14.50 19.37 18.53
CA SER A 728 -15.28 18.55 19.46
C SER A 728 -15.63 17.19 18.93
N GLY A 729 -15.28 16.12 19.65
CA GLY A 729 -15.67 14.76 19.30
C GLY A 729 -17.19 14.56 19.16
N GLY A 730 -17.99 15.16 20.04
CA GLY A 730 -19.45 15.06 19.97
C GLY A 730 -20.07 15.85 18.80
N LYS A 731 -19.48 17.00 18.44
CA LYS A 731 -20.04 17.85 17.37
C LYS A 731 -19.57 17.43 15.97
N THR A 732 -18.42 16.76 15.85
CA THR A 732 -17.78 16.45 14.55
C THR A 732 -17.64 14.96 14.34
N ALA A 733 -16.87 14.25 15.17
CA ALA A 733 -16.63 12.82 14.98
C ALA A 733 -17.86 11.94 15.30
N GLY A 734 -18.73 12.39 16.20
CA GLY A 734 -19.99 11.69 16.52
C GLY A 734 -20.92 11.54 15.33
N PRO A 735 -21.30 12.65 14.63
CA PRO A 735 -22.11 12.55 13.40
C PRO A 735 -21.47 11.73 12.28
N VAL A 736 -20.14 11.75 12.14
CA VAL A 736 -19.46 10.85 11.20
C VAL A 736 -19.61 9.40 11.63
N ALA A 737 -19.44 9.12 12.93
CA ALA A 737 -19.58 7.76 13.45
C ALA A 737 -21.01 7.22 13.34
N GLU A 738 -22.01 8.07 13.51
CA GLU A 738 -23.41 7.72 13.28
C GLU A 738 -23.62 7.26 11.84
N GLN A 739 -23.09 7.97 10.83
CA GLN A 739 -23.18 7.57 9.44
C GLN A 739 -22.43 6.27 9.14
N VAL A 740 -21.30 6.00 9.84
CA VAL A 740 -20.61 4.70 9.76
C VAL A 740 -21.47 3.57 10.34
N VAL A 741 -22.23 3.84 11.42
CA VAL A 741 -23.17 2.89 11.99
C VAL A 741 -24.35 2.66 11.02
N GLN A 742 -24.85 3.71 10.37
CA GLN A 742 -25.86 3.59 9.33
C GLN A 742 -25.33 2.75 8.15
N ALA A 743 -24.08 2.93 7.75
CA ALA A 743 -23.44 2.11 6.71
C ALA A 743 -23.41 0.62 7.08
N LEU A 744 -23.15 0.29 8.35
CA LEU A 744 -23.22 -1.11 8.82
C LEU A 744 -24.64 -1.68 8.72
N LEU A 745 -25.68 -0.87 8.94
CA LEU A 745 -27.07 -1.26 8.76
C LEU A 745 -27.40 -1.45 7.26
N ASP A 746 -27.02 -0.48 6.43
CA ASP A 746 -27.31 -0.48 4.99
C ASP A 746 -26.64 -1.68 4.27
N GLU A 747 -25.43 -2.06 4.68
CA GLU A 747 -24.69 -3.22 4.15
C GLU A 747 -25.07 -4.56 4.82
N GLY A 748 -26.09 -4.55 5.72
CA GLY A 748 -26.65 -5.77 6.32
C GLY A 748 -25.78 -6.40 7.42
N TYR A 749 -24.83 -5.66 7.99
CA TYR A 749 -24.05 -6.08 9.16
C TYR A 749 -24.87 -5.97 10.46
N LEU A 750 -25.86 -5.07 10.50
CA LEU A 750 -26.81 -4.86 11.59
C LEU A 750 -28.24 -5.07 11.08
N GLY A 751 -29.19 -5.33 12.01
CA GLY A 751 -30.60 -5.56 11.71
C GLY A 751 -31.01 -7.04 11.74
N ALA A 752 -32.20 -7.32 12.22
CA ALA A 752 -32.71 -8.69 12.50
C ALA A 752 -33.00 -9.57 11.25
N GLU A 753 -33.02 -9.00 10.03
CA GLU A 753 -33.37 -9.72 8.79
C GLU A 753 -32.18 -10.40 8.08
N ARG A 754 -31.17 -10.80 8.82
CA ARG A 754 -29.92 -11.37 8.28
C ARG A 754 -30.06 -12.64 7.45
N ALA A 755 -31.11 -13.42 7.62
CA ALA A 755 -31.24 -14.75 7.02
C ALA A 755 -31.89 -14.73 5.62
N GLU A 756 -32.64 -13.68 5.26
CA GLU A 756 -33.37 -13.63 3.99
C GLU A 756 -32.83 -12.58 3.00
N ALA A 757 -32.16 -11.52 3.45
CA ALA A 757 -31.65 -10.44 2.61
C ALA A 757 -30.46 -10.86 1.72
N SER A 758 -29.76 -11.92 2.07
CA SER A 758 -28.68 -12.47 1.21
C SER A 758 -29.19 -13.19 -0.05
N LYS A 759 -30.48 -13.43 -0.13
CA LYS A 759 -31.10 -14.19 -1.24
C LYS A 759 -32.10 -13.42 -2.12
N GLY A 760 -32.49 -12.18 -1.78
CA GLY A 760 -33.67 -11.63 -2.46
C GLY A 760 -33.76 -10.12 -2.71
N ARG A 761 -32.87 -9.27 -2.30
CA ARG A 761 -32.92 -7.83 -2.65
C ARG A 761 -31.97 -7.51 -3.78
N GLY A 762 -32.54 -6.94 -4.85
CA GLY A 762 -31.73 -6.37 -5.93
C GLY A 762 -30.76 -5.34 -5.36
N ARG A 763 -29.53 -5.76 -5.22
CA ARG A 763 -28.39 -4.93 -4.83
C ARG A 763 -28.36 -3.72 -5.75
N THR A 764 -28.40 -2.54 -5.19
CA THR A 764 -28.00 -1.32 -5.91
C THR A 764 -26.54 -1.52 -6.25
N ARG A 765 -26.27 -2.09 -7.43
CA ARG A 765 -24.91 -2.26 -7.94
C ARG A 765 -24.24 -0.89 -7.97
N ALA A 766 -23.15 -0.73 -7.24
CA ALA A 766 -22.18 0.29 -7.58
C ALA A 766 -21.88 0.14 -9.08
N ARG A 767 -22.14 1.16 -9.87
CA ARG A 767 -21.83 1.16 -11.30
C ARG A 767 -20.30 1.28 -11.36
N PHE A 768 -19.66 0.20 -11.79
CA PHE A 768 -18.24 0.21 -12.09
C PHE A 768 -18.06 0.88 -13.44
N ASP A 769 -17.20 1.88 -13.51
CA ASP A 769 -16.71 2.40 -14.76
C ASP A 769 -15.73 1.38 -15.35
N LYS A 770 -16.21 0.56 -16.29
CA LYS A 770 -15.36 -0.22 -17.15
C LYS A 770 -14.73 0.76 -18.14
N GLY A 771 -13.56 1.26 -17.81
CA GLY A 771 -12.76 2.00 -18.77
C GLY A 771 -12.51 1.12 -20.01
N GLY A 772 -13.18 1.43 -21.10
CA GLY A 772 -13.10 0.73 -22.39
C GLY A 772 -14.48 0.35 -22.90
N GLY A 773 -15.17 1.30 -23.55
CA GLY A 773 -16.48 1.07 -24.14
C GLY A 773 -16.40 0.20 -25.38
N GLU A 774 -17.14 -0.90 -25.37
CA GLU A 774 -17.76 -1.41 -26.60
C GLU A 774 -19.22 -0.96 -26.59
N PRO A 775 -19.73 -0.41 -27.70
CA PRO A 775 -21.16 -0.16 -27.85
C PRO A 775 -21.89 -1.50 -27.96
N ASP A 776 -22.99 -1.63 -27.23
CA ASP A 776 -23.89 -2.78 -27.36
C ASP A 776 -24.28 -3.00 -28.82
N PRO A 777 -24.30 -4.25 -29.30
CA PRO A 777 -24.81 -4.56 -30.62
C PRO A 777 -26.32 -4.23 -30.68
N PRO A 778 -26.84 -3.73 -31.84
CA PRO A 778 -28.25 -3.38 -31.98
C PRO A 778 -29.12 -4.61 -31.80
N GLU A 779 -30.18 -4.46 -31.01
CA GLU A 779 -31.28 -5.42 -30.89
C GLU A 779 -31.78 -5.82 -32.27
N ARG A 780 -31.77 -7.11 -32.56
CA ARG A 780 -32.48 -7.64 -33.73
C ARG A 780 -33.97 -7.63 -33.43
N GLU A 781 -34.71 -6.81 -34.17
CA GLU A 781 -36.14 -6.98 -34.32
C GLU A 781 -36.38 -8.29 -35.09
N ASP A 782 -37.09 -9.23 -34.47
CA ASP A 782 -37.66 -10.38 -35.16
C ASP A 782 -38.84 -9.91 -36.01
N PRO A 783 -38.93 -10.28 -37.28
CA PRO A 783 -40.13 -10.02 -38.07
C PRO A 783 -41.20 -11.09 -37.79
N GLU A 784 -42.43 -10.63 -37.63
CA GLU A 784 -43.64 -11.47 -37.75
C GLU A 784 -43.65 -12.27 -39.04
#